data_3a3614fb92bdb45c198960bf14c75bdb
#
_entry.id   3a3614fb92bdb45c198960bf14c75bdb
#
_cell.length_a   1.000
_cell.length_b   1.000
_cell.length_c   1.000
_cell.angle_alpha   90.00
_cell.angle_beta   90.00
_cell.angle_gamma   90.00
#
_symmetry.space_group_name_H-M   'P 1'
#
loop_
_entity.id
_entity.type
_entity.pdbx_description
1 polymer ?
#
loop_
_entity_poly.entity_id
_entity_poly.type
_entity_poly.pdbx_seq_one_letter_code
_entity_poly.pdbx_strand_id
1 'polypeptide(L)'
;TSCLGVEQWNEGKWLGKLNYNISQTPQVWLDHQVVEMDGCLCLFWDSVDELFYPGMLDEMFRAYTGLLHTLAVHPEIMQEKTASLVTAEISEKRRQANETAAEFEEKTLDGLFLEAADKFPDKEALVTCSRRMTYREIKEEAFYISGQLKSMGIKKEETVAVFMGKGWEQVVAVYGILFAGAAYLPIDIHNPRERVEKILRDSGTRIILVQNQAYDQDTEWLHEWDCISVSGLKTDSEYKAQENKAGDLAYVIYTSGTTGMPKGVMITHHNAVNTILDINARYQITEQDTAFGISNLHFDLSVYDVFGVLGAGGKLVLPDPEYGKDPAHWIHWLNHENITVWNSVPAFVEMLAEYEEYQRQVTSQSLRLVMMSGDWVPVSLPGRIRNLFQNVEIVALGGATEGSIWSNHFEIPEIVPEDWKSIPYGKPLANQKYYVLDQNMEDCPDWVPGTLYIAGDGVAQGYLNDNEKTEEKFVVLDRTGERLYCTGDMGRYWNEGNIEFLGRLDDQVKINGYRVELGEIEAALRRIQGITEAFVFFKRDNAIEDICAVLVEEKRYRDRIDKFYKEMLKKDLPIYMIPTEYIKTNAIPLNSNGKKDIHKILIVAEKNRKPIFKKNNNCKQLTQLQEQLLTIWREVLKIENIDINDNFFEIGGNSIQAIQITNQMRS
;
A
#
# COMPACT_ATOMS: atom_id res chain seq x y z
N THR A 1 5.19 -41.29 13.55
CA THR A 1 5.36 -42.22 12.41
C THR A 1 5.67 -43.59 12.98
N SER A 2 4.77 -44.55 12.89
CA SER A 2 5.00 -45.93 13.26
C SER A 2 5.19 -46.76 11.97
N CYS A 3 6.35 -47.41 11.81
CA CYS A 3 6.57 -48.40 10.76
C CYS A 3 6.22 -49.77 11.33
N LEU A 4 5.18 -50.40 10.82
CA LEU A 4 4.87 -51.80 11.08
C LEU A 4 5.54 -52.65 9.98
N GLY A 5 6.52 -53.43 10.33
CA GLY A 5 7.23 -54.28 9.36
C GLY A 5 6.40 -55.46 8.86
N VAL A 6 6.65 -55.86 7.62
CA VAL A 6 5.90 -56.87 6.83
C VAL A 6 5.80 -58.23 7.53
N GLU A 7 6.76 -58.63 8.35
CA GLU A 7 6.78 -59.96 9.01
C GLU A 7 5.63 -60.17 9.99
N GLN A 8 5.15 -59.14 10.68
CA GLN A 8 4.08 -59.25 11.66
C GLN A 8 2.70 -59.47 11.04
N TRP A 9 2.47 -59.03 9.79
CA TRP A 9 1.21 -59.19 9.09
C TRP A 9 1.06 -60.54 8.37
N ASN A 10 2.17 -61.16 8.01
CA ASN A 10 2.17 -62.51 7.38
C ASN A 10 1.70 -63.62 8.32
N GLU A 11 1.89 -63.47 9.62
CA GLU A 11 1.39 -64.41 10.62
C GLU A 11 -0.14 -64.39 10.81
N GLY A 12 -0.81 -63.29 10.39
CA GLY A 12 -2.26 -63.07 10.52
C GLY A 12 -3.10 -63.39 9.30
N LYS A 13 -2.62 -64.10 8.29
CA LYS A 13 -3.35 -64.41 7.04
C LYS A 13 -4.70 -65.10 7.22
N TRP A 14 -4.95 -65.72 8.40
CA TRP A 14 -6.22 -66.34 8.77
C TRP A 14 -7.32 -65.30 9.08
N LEU A 15 -7.03 -64.01 9.29
CA LEU A 15 -7.96 -62.93 9.58
C LEU A 15 -8.62 -62.29 8.34
N GLY A 16 -8.12 -62.64 7.11
CA GLY A 16 -8.65 -62.08 5.87
C GLY A 16 -7.88 -60.83 5.41
N LYS A 17 -8.45 -60.10 4.44
CA LYS A 17 -7.88 -58.86 3.95
C LYS A 17 -8.23 -57.69 4.85
N LEU A 18 -7.25 -56.83 5.17
CA LEU A 18 -7.49 -55.54 5.81
C LEU A 18 -8.23 -54.62 4.83
N ASN A 19 -9.48 -54.30 5.12
CA ASN A 19 -10.29 -53.39 4.26
C ASN A 19 -10.32 -51.96 4.75
N TYR A 20 -10.06 -51.75 6.01
CA TYR A 20 -10.15 -50.41 6.61
C TYR A 20 -9.37 -50.38 7.93
N ASN A 21 -8.61 -49.35 8.14
CA ASN A 21 -7.90 -49.06 9.39
C ASN A 21 -8.11 -47.58 9.72
N ILE A 22 -8.40 -47.26 10.95
CA ILE A 22 -8.46 -45.90 11.46
C ILE A 22 -7.64 -45.83 12.74
N SER A 23 -6.82 -44.83 12.85
CA SER A 23 -6.04 -44.52 14.03
C SER A 23 -6.54 -43.21 14.64
N GLN A 24 -6.76 -43.19 15.93
CA GLN A 24 -7.06 -41.96 16.68
C GLN A 24 -5.94 -41.70 17.68
N THR A 25 -4.99 -40.89 17.28
CA THR A 25 -3.95 -40.42 18.18
C THR A 25 -4.41 -39.09 18.80
N PRO A 26 -4.67 -39.01 20.12
CA PRO A 26 -5.08 -37.78 20.77
C PRO A 26 -4.10 -36.65 20.53
N GLN A 27 -4.61 -35.42 20.24
CA GLN A 27 -3.82 -34.20 20.01
C GLN A 27 -2.99 -34.18 18.69
N VAL A 28 -3.31 -35.05 17.75
CA VAL A 28 -2.70 -35.03 16.42
C VAL A 28 -3.73 -34.55 15.41
N TRP A 29 -3.38 -33.54 14.64
CA TRP A 29 -4.25 -32.96 13.58
C TRP A 29 -4.21 -33.78 12.30
N LEU A 30 -3.04 -34.39 12.03
CA LEU A 30 -2.80 -35.25 10.89
C LEU A 30 -1.93 -36.41 11.33
N ASP A 31 -2.46 -37.64 11.27
CA ASP A 31 -1.71 -38.86 11.51
C ASP A 31 -1.31 -39.48 10.18
N HIS A 32 -0.01 -39.70 10.01
CA HIS A 32 0.59 -40.27 8.80
C HIS A 32 1.07 -41.66 9.07
N GLN A 33 0.46 -42.63 8.41
CA GLN A 33 0.83 -44.06 8.50
C GLN A 33 1.36 -44.57 7.18
N VAL A 34 2.44 -45.32 7.26
CA VAL A 34 3.06 -46.01 6.14
C VAL A 34 3.15 -47.52 6.48
N VAL A 35 2.50 -48.30 5.65
CA VAL A 35 2.45 -49.76 5.85
C VAL A 35 2.87 -50.47 4.55
N GLU A 36 3.69 -51.50 4.64
CA GLU A 36 3.99 -52.38 3.52
C GLU A 36 3.01 -53.56 3.56
N MET A 37 2.18 -53.72 2.54
CA MET A 37 1.22 -54.82 2.39
C MET A 37 1.35 -55.44 1.00
N ASP A 38 1.52 -56.77 0.96
CA ASP A 38 1.60 -57.55 -0.28
C ASP A 38 2.68 -57.02 -1.28
N GLY A 39 3.79 -56.50 -0.75
CA GLY A 39 4.86 -55.92 -1.53
C GLY A 39 4.58 -54.52 -2.10
N CYS A 40 3.52 -53.89 -1.65
CA CYS A 40 3.14 -52.53 -2.00
C CYS A 40 3.24 -51.61 -0.78
N LEU A 41 3.69 -50.38 -1.01
CA LEU A 41 3.67 -49.33 -0.01
C LEU A 41 2.28 -48.69 0.04
N CYS A 42 1.62 -48.79 1.19
CA CYS A 42 0.32 -48.18 1.44
C CYS A 42 0.48 -47.01 2.38
N LEU A 43 -0.10 -45.88 1.97
CA LEU A 43 -0.02 -44.60 2.68
C LEU A 43 -1.41 -44.22 3.15
N PHE A 44 -1.55 -43.86 4.41
CA PHE A 44 -2.80 -43.43 5.02
C PHE A 44 -2.59 -42.13 5.78
N TRP A 45 -3.55 -41.21 5.61
CA TRP A 45 -3.66 -40.00 6.40
C TRP A 45 -5.01 -39.98 7.10
N ASP A 46 -4.97 -39.94 8.44
CA ASP A 46 -6.15 -39.69 9.27
C ASP A 46 -6.05 -38.27 9.79
N SER A 47 -7.08 -37.44 9.55
CA SER A 47 -7.03 -36.00 9.81
C SER A 47 -8.28 -35.51 10.53
N VAL A 48 -8.15 -34.35 11.17
CA VAL A 48 -9.27 -33.53 11.65
C VAL A 48 -9.56 -32.48 10.59
N ASP A 49 -10.43 -32.82 9.64
CA ASP A 49 -10.63 -32.06 8.41
C ASP A 49 -11.02 -30.61 8.63
N GLU A 50 -11.77 -30.31 9.70
CA GLU A 50 -12.21 -28.97 10.07
C GLU A 50 -11.06 -28.01 10.44
N LEU A 51 -9.84 -28.54 10.69
CA LEU A 51 -8.64 -27.75 10.98
C LEU A 51 -7.86 -27.34 9.73
N PHE A 52 -8.25 -27.85 8.57
CA PHE A 52 -7.59 -27.58 7.29
C PHE A 52 -8.54 -26.86 6.34
N TYR A 53 -7.97 -26.09 5.43
CA TYR A 53 -8.75 -25.47 4.36
C TYR A 53 -9.32 -26.54 3.42
N PRO A 54 -10.52 -26.35 2.87
CA PRO A 54 -11.13 -27.30 1.94
C PRO A 54 -10.19 -27.62 0.76
N GLY A 55 -9.97 -28.91 0.51
CA GLY A 55 -9.09 -29.40 -0.56
C GLY A 55 -7.58 -29.42 -0.23
N MET A 56 -7.12 -28.77 0.84
CA MET A 56 -5.71 -28.69 1.21
C MET A 56 -5.11 -30.08 1.47
N LEU A 57 -5.79 -30.93 2.22
CA LEU A 57 -5.31 -32.29 2.54
C LEU A 57 -5.18 -33.16 1.30
N ASP A 58 -6.17 -33.10 0.41
CA ASP A 58 -6.14 -33.85 -0.84
C ASP A 58 -4.97 -33.46 -1.73
N GLU A 59 -4.68 -32.15 -1.83
CA GLU A 59 -3.55 -31.66 -2.61
C GLU A 59 -2.20 -32.02 -1.99
N MET A 60 -2.06 -31.86 -0.68
CA MET A 60 -0.87 -32.29 0.05
C MET A 60 -0.61 -33.78 -0.14
N PHE A 61 -1.65 -34.61 -0.05
CA PHE A 61 -1.54 -36.05 -0.22
C PHE A 61 -1.16 -36.42 -1.65
N ARG A 62 -1.75 -35.77 -2.66
CA ARG A 62 -1.39 -35.97 -4.07
C ARG A 62 0.08 -35.56 -4.34
N ALA A 63 0.50 -34.41 -3.84
CA ALA A 63 1.89 -33.96 -3.98
C ALA A 63 2.87 -34.94 -3.32
N TYR A 64 2.55 -35.43 -2.11
CA TYR A 64 3.38 -36.40 -1.39
C TYR A 64 3.46 -37.74 -2.12
N THR A 65 2.33 -38.30 -2.55
CA THR A 65 2.29 -39.57 -3.28
C THR A 65 2.94 -39.44 -4.66
N GLY A 66 2.76 -38.33 -5.34
CA GLY A 66 3.39 -37.99 -6.60
C GLY A 66 4.90 -37.92 -6.49
N LEU A 67 5.44 -37.25 -5.45
CA LEU A 67 6.86 -37.22 -5.17
C LEU A 67 7.45 -38.61 -4.92
N LEU A 68 6.80 -39.45 -4.09
CA LEU A 68 7.22 -40.82 -3.85
C LEU A 68 7.24 -41.67 -5.11
N HIS A 69 6.21 -41.51 -5.97
CA HIS A 69 6.16 -42.21 -7.26
C HIS A 69 7.32 -41.76 -8.18
N THR A 70 7.58 -40.45 -8.25
CA THR A 70 8.67 -39.89 -9.04
C THR A 70 10.03 -40.40 -8.54
N LEU A 71 10.24 -40.39 -7.23
CA LEU A 71 11.49 -40.96 -6.61
C LEU A 71 11.64 -42.43 -6.87
N ALA A 72 10.55 -43.21 -6.94
CA ALA A 72 10.61 -44.65 -7.24
C ALA A 72 10.97 -44.90 -8.71
N VAL A 73 10.55 -44.07 -9.63
CA VAL A 73 10.83 -44.20 -11.08
C VAL A 73 12.17 -43.57 -11.47
N HIS A 74 12.50 -42.43 -10.80
CA HIS A 74 13.65 -41.58 -11.07
C HIS A 74 14.45 -41.30 -9.79
N PRO A 75 15.17 -42.31 -9.24
CA PRO A 75 15.91 -42.15 -7.98
C PRO A 75 17.03 -41.11 -8.05
N GLU A 76 17.50 -40.75 -9.23
CA GLU A 76 18.48 -39.68 -9.46
C GLU A 76 18.01 -38.31 -8.96
N ILE A 77 16.69 -38.06 -8.92
CA ILE A 77 16.08 -36.82 -8.42
C ILE A 77 16.39 -36.58 -6.93
N MET A 78 16.72 -37.62 -6.16
CA MET A 78 17.18 -37.47 -4.77
C MET A 78 18.49 -36.66 -4.64
N GLN A 79 19.24 -36.52 -5.72
CA GLN A 79 20.47 -35.72 -5.74
C GLN A 79 20.24 -34.27 -6.18
N GLU A 80 19.05 -33.97 -6.70
CA GLU A 80 18.66 -32.57 -7.03
C GLU A 80 18.36 -31.81 -5.76
N LYS A 81 18.74 -30.54 -5.74
CA LYS A 81 18.54 -29.68 -4.56
C LYS A 81 17.08 -29.35 -4.29
N THR A 82 16.23 -29.45 -5.32
CA THR A 82 14.81 -29.04 -5.26
C THR A 82 13.99 -30.07 -6.03
N ALA A 83 12.99 -30.68 -5.36
CA ALA A 83 11.91 -31.39 -6.02
C ALA A 83 10.69 -30.49 -5.99
N SER A 84 10.13 -30.14 -7.16
CA SER A 84 8.89 -29.39 -7.21
C SER A 84 7.77 -30.20 -6.56
N LEU A 85 7.10 -29.60 -5.57
CA LEU A 85 5.91 -30.17 -4.93
C LEU A 85 4.62 -29.69 -5.63
N VAL A 86 4.74 -28.86 -6.65
CA VAL A 86 3.63 -28.33 -7.43
C VAL A 86 3.20 -29.38 -8.46
N THR A 87 1.98 -29.85 -8.34
CA THR A 87 1.40 -30.81 -9.30
C THR A 87 1.11 -30.13 -10.64
N ALA A 88 0.98 -30.93 -11.71
CA ALA A 88 0.61 -30.41 -13.03
C ALA A 88 -0.74 -29.66 -13.00
N GLU A 89 -1.68 -30.10 -12.15
CA GLU A 89 -2.96 -29.43 -11.97
C GLU A 89 -2.80 -28.03 -11.33
N ILE A 90 -1.97 -27.92 -10.30
CA ILE A 90 -1.64 -26.65 -9.67
C ILE A 90 -0.92 -25.72 -10.66
N SER A 91 0.07 -26.24 -11.39
CA SER A 91 0.78 -25.48 -12.42
C SER A 91 -0.17 -24.91 -13.48
N GLU A 92 -1.16 -25.71 -13.90
CA GLU A 92 -2.18 -25.26 -14.86
C GLU A 92 -3.10 -24.18 -14.26
N LYS A 93 -3.54 -24.32 -13.02
CA LYS A 93 -4.31 -23.26 -12.32
C LYS A 93 -3.51 -21.94 -12.25
N ARG A 94 -2.19 -22.02 -11.97
CA ARG A 94 -1.31 -20.84 -11.95
C ARG A 94 -1.19 -20.20 -13.33
N ARG A 95 -0.99 -21.03 -14.36
CA ARG A 95 -0.93 -20.56 -15.75
C ARG A 95 -2.22 -19.83 -16.11
N GLN A 96 -3.39 -20.39 -15.77
CA GLN A 96 -4.69 -19.77 -16.03
C GLN A 96 -4.88 -18.47 -15.25
N ALA A 97 -4.46 -18.40 -13.97
CA ALA A 97 -4.53 -17.18 -13.20
C ALA A 97 -3.64 -16.06 -13.78
N ASN A 98 -2.53 -16.41 -14.43
CA ASN A 98 -1.59 -15.50 -15.07
C ASN A 98 -1.84 -15.34 -16.59
N GLU A 99 -2.92 -15.91 -17.13
CA GLU A 99 -3.35 -15.73 -18.53
C GLU A 99 -4.11 -14.40 -18.68
N THR A 100 -3.39 -13.31 -18.46
CA THR A 100 -3.93 -11.95 -18.36
C THR A 100 -3.69 -11.11 -19.61
N ALA A 101 -3.19 -11.74 -20.70
CA ALA A 101 -2.88 -11.04 -21.92
C ALA A 101 -4.10 -10.28 -22.48
N ALA A 102 -3.96 -9.00 -22.70
CA ALA A 102 -4.94 -8.13 -23.31
C ALA A 102 -4.25 -7.20 -24.30
N GLU A 103 -4.91 -6.94 -25.43
CA GLU A 103 -4.41 -5.98 -26.41
C GLU A 103 -4.91 -4.58 -26.04
N PHE A 104 -4.01 -3.70 -25.69
CA PHE A 104 -4.27 -2.28 -25.51
C PHE A 104 -3.54 -1.49 -26.61
N GLU A 105 -4.17 -0.41 -27.07
CA GLU A 105 -3.54 0.54 -27.97
C GLU A 105 -2.35 1.21 -27.26
N GLU A 106 -1.20 1.28 -27.92
CA GLU A 106 -0.03 2.00 -27.39
C GLU A 106 -0.35 3.48 -27.28
N LYS A 107 -0.51 3.94 -26.03
CA LYS A 107 -0.80 5.34 -25.67
C LYS A 107 0.14 5.85 -24.62
N THR A 108 0.12 7.16 -24.46
CA THR A 108 0.85 7.86 -23.39
C THR A 108 -0.14 8.55 -22.45
N LEU A 109 0.25 8.87 -21.23
CA LEU A 109 -0.63 9.54 -20.27
C LEU A 109 -1.16 10.87 -20.79
N ASP A 110 -0.29 11.65 -21.41
CA ASP A 110 -0.65 12.90 -22.07
C ASP A 110 -1.48 12.69 -23.34
N GLY A 111 -1.23 11.61 -24.09
CA GLY A 111 -2.02 11.21 -25.27
C GLY A 111 -3.47 10.92 -24.92
N LEU A 112 -3.73 10.17 -23.85
CA LEU A 112 -5.09 9.91 -23.34
C LEU A 112 -5.85 11.21 -23.06
N PHE A 113 -5.20 12.17 -22.39
CA PHE A 113 -5.82 13.45 -22.11
C PHE A 113 -6.06 14.28 -23.37
N LEU A 114 -5.11 14.33 -24.30
CA LEU A 114 -5.25 15.10 -25.54
C LEU A 114 -6.43 14.59 -26.40
N GLU A 115 -6.60 13.27 -26.51
CA GLU A 115 -7.76 12.68 -27.17
C GLU A 115 -9.09 13.08 -26.51
N ALA A 116 -9.15 13.02 -25.17
CA ALA A 116 -10.33 13.46 -24.42
C ALA A 116 -10.58 14.97 -24.59
N ALA A 117 -9.53 15.79 -24.55
CA ALA A 117 -9.63 17.24 -24.73
C ALA A 117 -10.07 17.65 -26.16
N ASP A 118 -9.66 16.89 -27.18
CA ASP A 118 -10.12 17.12 -28.55
C ASP A 118 -11.57 16.70 -28.76
N LYS A 119 -12.03 15.65 -28.05
CA LYS A 119 -13.42 15.17 -28.11
C LYS A 119 -14.38 16.01 -27.30
N PHE A 120 -13.95 16.52 -26.14
CA PHE A 120 -14.78 17.22 -25.14
C PHE A 120 -14.20 18.56 -24.70
N PRO A 121 -13.79 19.47 -25.61
CA PRO A 121 -13.01 20.66 -25.26
C PRO A 121 -13.69 21.57 -24.23
N ASP A 122 -14.97 21.78 -24.34
CA ASP A 122 -15.74 22.72 -23.51
C ASP A 122 -16.40 22.05 -22.30
N LYS A 123 -16.17 20.74 -22.12
CA LYS A 123 -16.66 20.02 -20.94
C LYS A 123 -15.82 20.37 -19.71
N GLU A 124 -16.49 20.54 -18.55
CA GLU A 124 -15.85 20.70 -17.26
C GLU A 124 -15.06 19.42 -16.92
N ALA A 125 -13.75 19.56 -16.76
CA ALA A 125 -12.83 18.48 -16.50
C ALA A 125 -12.31 18.46 -15.06
N LEU A 126 -12.10 19.63 -14.47
CA LEU A 126 -11.51 19.78 -13.16
C LEU A 126 -12.28 20.78 -12.31
N VAL A 127 -12.59 20.38 -11.08
CA VAL A 127 -13.27 21.21 -10.08
C VAL A 127 -12.43 21.25 -8.81
N THR A 128 -12.17 22.45 -8.33
CA THR A 128 -11.52 22.71 -7.03
C THR A 128 -12.34 23.76 -6.27
N CYS A 129 -12.04 24.01 -5.02
CA CYS A 129 -12.69 25.07 -4.24
C CYS A 129 -12.45 26.47 -4.84
N SER A 130 -11.35 26.69 -5.54
CA SER A 130 -10.94 28.00 -6.08
C SER A 130 -11.25 28.16 -7.57
N ARG A 131 -11.38 27.08 -8.33
CA ARG A 131 -11.50 27.15 -9.80
C ARG A 131 -12.18 25.92 -10.40
N ARG A 132 -12.93 26.18 -11.48
CA ARG A 132 -13.45 25.15 -12.39
C ARG A 132 -12.78 25.33 -13.74
N MET A 133 -12.38 24.25 -14.35
CA MET A 133 -11.66 24.27 -15.63
C MET A 133 -12.25 23.25 -16.61
N THR A 134 -12.37 23.68 -17.85
CA THR A 134 -12.68 22.81 -18.99
C THR A 134 -11.43 22.05 -19.46
N TYR A 135 -11.61 21.04 -20.27
CA TYR A 135 -10.51 20.32 -20.93
C TYR A 135 -9.63 21.28 -21.76
N ARG A 136 -10.25 22.21 -22.47
CA ARG A 136 -9.58 23.26 -23.25
C ARG A 136 -8.66 24.11 -22.36
N GLU A 137 -9.18 24.60 -21.25
CA GLU A 137 -8.42 25.48 -20.35
C GLU A 137 -7.20 24.74 -19.75
N ILE A 138 -7.38 23.49 -19.32
CA ILE A 138 -6.26 22.68 -18.83
C ILE A 138 -5.21 22.48 -19.93
N LYS A 139 -5.65 22.12 -21.16
CA LYS A 139 -4.77 21.91 -22.30
C LYS A 139 -3.95 23.17 -22.64
N GLU A 140 -4.61 24.33 -22.71
CA GLU A 140 -3.96 25.60 -23.06
C GLU A 140 -2.93 26.02 -21.99
N GLU A 141 -3.27 25.93 -20.70
CA GLU A 141 -2.37 26.28 -19.62
C GLU A 141 -1.20 25.28 -19.50
N ALA A 142 -1.44 24.00 -19.71
CA ALA A 142 -0.40 22.96 -19.74
C ALA A 142 0.57 23.19 -20.94
N PHE A 143 0.07 23.59 -22.10
CA PHE A 143 0.93 23.96 -23.22
C PHE A 143 1.81 25.17 -22.92
N TYR A 144 1.30 26.17 -22.18
CA TYR A 144 2.11 27.30 -21.76
C TYR A 144 3.28 26.86 -20.85
N ILE A 145 3.02 25.99 -19.86
CA ILE A 145 4.06 25.39 -19.02
C ILE A 145 5.07 24.62 -19.86
N SER A 146 4.60 23.78 -20.79
CA SER A 146 5.47 23.05 -21.71
C SER A 146 6.39 23.99 -22.49
N GLY A 147 5.86 25.12 -22.99
CA GLY A 147 6.64 26.13 -23.70
C GLY A 147 7.73 26.77 -22.82
N GLN A 148 7.41 27.08 -21.56
CA GLN A 148 8.40 27.59 -20.61
C GLN A 148 9.51 26.58 -20.35
N LEU A 149 9.17 25.32 -20.08
CA LEU A 149 10.13 24.25 -19.86
C LEU A 149 11.06 24.06 -21.07
N LYS A 150 10.50 24.06 -22.28
CA LYS A 150 11.29 24.00 -23.53
C LYS A 150 12.21 25.19 -23.70
N SER A 151 11.77 26.41 -23.37
CA SER A 151 12.61 27.62 -23.44
C SER A 151 13.79 27.57 -22.46
N MET A 152 13.65 26.84 -21.34
CA MET A 152 14.71 26.56 -20.37
C MET A 152 15.60 25.37 -20.77
N GLY A 153 15.36 24.78 -21.95
CA GLY A 153 16.17 23.70 -22.50
C GLY A 153 15.96 22.36 -21.78
N ILE A 154 14.74 22.08 -21.29
CA ILE A 154 14.43 20.77 -20.74
C ILE A 154 14.65 19.67 -21.78
N LYS A 155 15.24 18.58 -21.37
CA LYS A 155 15.49 17.42 -22.22
C LYS A 155 14.41 16.36 -22.02
N LYS A 156 14.29 15.49 -23.00
CA LYS A 156 13.40 14.33 -22.93
C LYS A 156 13.76 13.47 -21.72
N GLU A 157 12.75 13.01 -20.98
CA GLU A 157 12.86 12.18 -19.77
C GLU A 157 13.60 12.84 -18.59
N GLU A 158 14.00 14.11 -18.71
CA GLU A 158 14.55 14.86 -17.56
C GLU A 158 13.44 15.09 -16.54
N THR A 159 13.75 14.91 -15.25
CA THR A 159 12.76 15.09 -14.17
C THR A 159 12.51 16.57 -13.89
N VAL A 160 11.24 16.94 -13.71
CA VAL A 160 10.79 18.25 -13.26
C VAL A 160 9.99 18.08 -11.98
N ALA A 161 10.41 18.75 -10.91
CA ALA A 161 9.71 18.63 -9.63
C ALA A 161 8.42 19.43 -9.62
N VAL A 162 7.38 18.86 -9.01
CA VAL A 162 6.09 19.49 -8.70
C VAL A 162 6.03 19.69 -7.20
N PHE A 163 6.36 20.89 -6.73
CA PHE A 163 6.40 21.25 -5.31
C PHE A 163 5.31 22.27 -4.99
N MET A 164 4.09 21.78 -4.82
CA MET A 164 2.90 22.59 -4.57
C MET A 164 1.82 21.81 -3.84
N GLY A 165 0.95 22.52 -3.14
CA GLY A 165 -0.23 21.96 -2.50
C GLY A 165 -1.25 21.42 -3.51
N LYS A 166 -2.19 20.60 -3.02
CA LYS A 166 -3.26 20.05 -3.86
C LYS A 166 -4.11 21.19 -4.44
N GLY A 167 -4.30 21.18 -5.75
CA GLY A 167 -5.06 22.20 -6.46
C GLY A 167 -5.04 21.96 -7.96
N TRP A 168 -5.70 22.85 -8.71
CA TRP A 168 -5.73 22.79 -10.17
C TRP A 168 -4.34 22.95 -10.78
N GLU A 169 -3.44 23.68 -10.10
CA GLU A 169 -2.09 23.93 -10.55
C GLU A 169 -1.28 22.62 -10.68
N GLN A 170 -1.49 21.64 -9.79
CA GLN A 170 -0.85 20.34 -9.89
C GLN A 170 -1.23 19.62 -11.18
N VAL A 171 -2.50 19.66 -11.56
CA VAL A 171 -3.01 18.99 -12.77
C VAL A 171 -2.43 19.63 -14.02
N VAL A 172 -2.44 20.96 -14.09
CA VAL A 172 -1.84 21.72 -15.20
C VAL A 172 -0.33 21.47 -15.28
N ALA A 173 0.35 21.42 -14.13
CA ALA A 173 1.79 21.19 -14.04
C ALA A 173 2.19 19.82 -14.60
N VAL A 174 1.52 18.72 -14.17
CA VAL A 174 1.89 17.37 -14.63
C VAL A 174 1.66 17.20 -16.13
N TYR A 175 0.55 17.72 -16.69
CA TYR A 175 0.35 17.71 -18.14
C TYR A 175 1.36 18.58 -18.87
N GLY A 176 1.69 19.77 -18.34
CA GLY A 176 2.69 20.65 -18.93
C GLY A 176 4.08 20.03 -19.00
N ILE A 177 4.46 19.27 -17.97
CA ILE A 177 5.72 18.51 -17.93
C ILE A 177 5.72 17.42 -19.00
N LEU A 178 4.65 16.60 -19.06
CA LEU A 178 4.54 15.53 -20.04
C LEU A 178 4.48 16.09 -21.47
N PHE A 179 3.78 17.19 -21.73
CA PHE A 179 3.77 17.86 -23.04
C PHE A 179 5.15 18.40 -23.45
N ALA A 180 6.04 18.63 -22.49
CA ALA A 180 7.42 18.99 -22.77
C ALA A 180 8.32 17.78 -23.09
N GLY A 181 7.84 16.54 -22.90
CA GLY A 181 8.59 15.30 -23.04
C GLY A 181 9.43 14.96 -21.81
N ALA A 182 9.15 15.57 -20.68
CA ALA A 182 9.83 15.39 -19.40
C ALA A 182 9.00 14.50 -18.46
N ALA A 183 9.63 13.99 -17.40
CA ALA A 183 8.97 13.20 -16.37
C ALA A 183 8.66 14.06 -15.14
N TYR A 184 7.45 13.93 -14.57
CA TYR A 184 7.15 14.68 -13.35
C TYR A 184 7.61 13.96 -12.08
N LEU A 185 8.07 14.77 -11.12
CA LEU A 185 8.55 14.34 -9.80
C LEU A 185 7.72 15.05 -8.73
N PRO A 186 6.67 14.43 -8.18
CA PRO A 186 5.85 15.06 -7.16
C PRO A 186 6.54 15.04 -5.80
N ILE A 187 6.59 16.17 -5.12
CA ILE A 187 7.17 16.32 -3.79
C ILE A 187 6.13 16.90 -2.85
N ASP A 188 5.95 16.25 -1.68
CA ASP A 188 5.06 16.75 -0.64
C ASP A 188 5.62 18.04 -0.01
N ILE A 189 4.82 19.11 -0.02
CA ILE A 189 5.17 20.40 0.60
C ILE A 189 5.31 20.33 2.13
N HIS A 190 4.73 19.29 2.75
CA HIS A 190 4.82 19.05 4.19
C HIS A 190 6.08 18.26 4.59
N ASN A 191 6.88 17.82 3.64
CA ASN A 191 8.16 17.21 3.93
C ASN A 191 9.12 18.22 4.55
N PRO A 192 9.96 17.79 5.52
CA PRO A 192 11.04 18.63 6.02
C PRO A 192 11.95 19.07 4.88
N ARG A 193 12.46 20.30 4.96
CA ARG A 193 13.37 20.89 3.96
C ARG A 193 14.52 19.94 3.60
N GLU A 194 15.20 19.37 4.61
CA GLU A 194 16.33 18.47 4.39
C GLU A 194 15.96 17.25 3.56
N ARG A 195 14.74 16.75 3.71
CA ARG A 195 14.22 15.64 2.89
C ARG A 195 13.96 16.07 1.45
N VAL A 196 13.36 17.23 1.25
CA VAL A 196 13.11 17.79 -0.08
C VAL A 196 14.43 18.02 -0.83
N GLU A 197 15.42 18.65 -0.19
CA GLU A 197 16.75 18.87 -0.78
C GLU A 197 17.43 17.53 -1.15
N LYS A 198 17.32 16.50 -0.31
CA LYS A 198 17.84 15.16 -0.63
C LYS A 198 17.21 14.58 -1.89
N ILE A 199 15.88 14.66 -2.01
CA ILE A 199 15.15 14.16 -3.19
C ILE A 199 15.57 14.92 -4.45
N LEU A 200 15.62 16.24 -4.39
CA LEU A 200 16.00 17.10 -5.52
C LEU A 200 17.45 16.85 -6.00
N ARG A 201 18.37 16.63 -5.06
CA ARG A 201 19.78 16.32 -5.39
C ARG A 201 19.94 14.90 -5.92
N ASP A 202 19.27 13.93 -5.32
CA ASP A 202 19.29 12.53 -5.75
C ASP A 202 18.71 12.36 -7.16
N SER A 203 17.58 13.03 -7.43
CA SER A 203 16.93 12.99 -8.75
C SER A 203 17.69 13.77 -9.83
N GLY A 204 18.63 14.64 -9.47
CA GLY A 204 19.29 15.54 -10.39
C GLY A 204 18.35 16.59 -11.00
N THR A 205 17.19 16.79 -10.41
CA THR A 205 16.19 17.75 -10.88
C THR A 205 16.72 19.18 -10.82
N ARG A 206 16.59 19.91 -11.92
CA ARG A 206 17.03 21.30 -12.06
C ARG A 206 15.88 22.29 -11.97
N ILE A 207 14.70 21.91 -12.45
CA ILE A 207 13.53 22.80 -12.55
C ILE A 207 12.45 22.34 -11.58
N ILE A 208 11.86 23.32 -10.87
CA ILE A 208 10.76 23.08 -9.91
C ILE A 208 9.56 23.92 -10.31
N LEU A 209 8.39 23.31 -10.43
CA LEU A 209 7.12 24.01 -10.58
C LEU A 209 6.51 24.26 -9.19
N VAL A 210 6.13 25.51 -8.93
CA VAL A 210 5.62 25.96 -7.62
C VAL A 210 4.32 26.76 -7.77
N GLN A 211 3.53 26.84 -6.68
CA GLN A 211 2.39 27.78 -6.59
C GLN A 211 2.86 29.15 -6.12
N ASN A 212 2.19 30.24 -6.57
CA ASN A 212 2.52 31.61 -6.15
C ASN A 212 2.45 31.82 -4.63
N GLN A 213 1.53 31.13 -3.94
CA GLN A 213 1.34 31.27 -2.49
C GLN A 213 2.41 30.54 -1.67
N ALA A 214 3.11 29.55 -2.25
CA ALA A 214 4.21 28.83 -1.59
C ALA A 214 5.51 29.65 -1.56
N TYR A 215 5.57 30.80 -2.24
CA TYR A 215 6.75 31.69 -2.28
C TYR A 215 6.83 32.65 -1.08
N ASP A 216 5.94 32.54 -0.08
CA ASP A 216 5.98 33.36 1.12
C ASP A 216 7.03 32.82 2.13
N GLN A 217 8.09 33.61 2.32
CA GLN A 217 9.07 33.69 3.42
C GLN A 217 9.89 32.42 3.81
N ASP A 218 9.41 31.18 3.58
CA ASP A 218 10.14 29.98 3.99
C ASP A 218 10.76 29.19 2.80
N THR A 219 10.63 29.66 1.56
CA THR A 219 11.12 28.96 0.36
C THR A 219 12.34 29.63 -0.29
N GLU A 220 12.97 30.62 0.37
CA GLU A 220 14.21 31.26 -0.13
C GLU A 220 15.32 30.23 -0.44
N TRP A 221 15.33 29.08 0.21
CA TRP A 221 16.31 28.01 -0.05
C TRP A 221 16.15 27.33 -1.41
N LEU A 222 14.99 27.49 -2.09
CA LEU A 222 14.76 26.95 -3.43
C LEU A 222 15.52 27.70 -4.54
N HIS A 223 16.20 28.82 -4.25
CA HIS A 223 16.94 29.56 -5.27
C HIS A 223 18.18 28.84 -5.83
N GLU A 224 18.55 27.70 -5.29
CA GLU A 224 19.51 26.80 -5.94
C GLU A 224 18.92 26.11 -7.19
N TRP A 225 17.62 26.14 -7.37
CA TRP A 225 16.89 25.55 -8.49
C TRP A 225 16.15 26.59 -9.31
N ASP A 226 15.90 26.26 -10.58
CA ASP A 226 15.10 27.10 -11.48
C ASP A 226 13.60 26.93 -11.16
N CYS A 227 12.98 27.89 -10.52
CA CYS A 227 11.58 27.84 -10.14
C CYS A 227 10.66 28.50 -11.16
N ILE A 228 9.57 27.80 -11.57
CA ILE A 228 8.51 28.33 -12.41
C ILE A 228 7.20 28.35 -11.61
N SER A 229 6.56 29.52 -11.56
CA SER A 229 5.24 29.63 -10.96
C SER A 229 4.14 29.23 -11.94
N VAL A 230 3.25 28.34 -11.50
CA VAL A 230 2.11 27.86 -12.30
C VAL A 230 0.93 28.82 -12.26
N SER A 231 0.85 29.74 -11.30
CA SER A 231 -0.27 30.66 -11.13
C SER A 231 -0.16 31.90 -12.06
N GLY A 232 -1.28 32.36 -12.59
CA GLY A 232 -1.39 33.63 -13.36
C GLY A 232 -0.88 33.53 -14.81
N LEU A 233 -1.00 32.37 -15.41
CA LEU A 233 -0.56 32.09 -16.77
C LEU A 233 -1.34 32.90 -17.82
N LYS A 234 -0.62 33.43 -18.83
CA LYS A 234 -1.19 34.08 -20.01
C LYS A 234 -1.10 33.12 -21.19
N THR A 235 -2.20 32.89 -21.87
CA THR A 235 -2.37 31.89 -22.93
C THR A 235 -2.13 32.49 -24.32
N ASP A 236 -0.93 32.94 -24.67
CA ASP A 236 -0.68 33.60 -25.98
C ASP A 236 0.30 32.83 -26.87
N SER A 237 0.38 31.49 -26.81
CA SER A 237 1.39 30.77 -27.57
C SER A 237 0.86 29.49 -28.24
N GLU A 238 1.11 29.38 -29.56
CA GLU A 238 0.91 28.16 -30.36
C GLU A 238 2.02 27.11 -30.04
N TYR A 239 2.03 26.57 -28.82
CA TYR A 239 2.91 25.45 -28.50
C TYR A 239 2.25 24.12 -28.86
N LYS A 240 3.07 23.14 -29.31
CA LYS A 240 2.64 21.76 -29.57
C LYS A 240 3.28 20.83 -28.56
N ALA A 241 2.57 19.78 -28.18
CA ALA A 241 3.14 18.70 -27.38
C ALA A 241 4.37 18.08 -28.07
N GLN A 242 5.33 17.64 -27.27
CA GLN A 242 6.38 16.73 -27.72
C GLN A 242 5.72 15.38 -28.00
N GLU A 243 6.15 14.69 -29.03
CA GLU A 243 5.70 13.32 -29.27
C GLU A 243 6.41 12.38 -28.27
N ASN A 244 5.65 11.92 -27.27
CA ASN A 244 6.11 10.93 -26.31
C ASN A 244 5.87 9.53 -26.86
N LYS A 245 6.70 8.58 -26.46
CA LYS A 245 6.53 7.14 -26.74
C LYS A 245 6.10 6.42 -25.46
N ALA A 246 5.42 5.30 -25.63
CA ALA A 246 4.97 4.47 -24.50
C ALA A 246 6.11 4.06 -23.55
N GLY A 247 7.30 3.78 -24.08
CA GLY A 247 8.49 3.42 -23.29
C GLY A 247 9.22 4.58 -22.61
N ASP A 248 8.84 5.84 -22.88
CA ASP A 248 9.49 7.01 -22.24
C ASP A 248 9.08 7.10 -20.75
N LEU A 249 9.99 7.67 -19.94
CA LEU A 249 9.73 7.91 -18.51
C LEU A 249 8.60 8.94 -18.35
N ALA A 250 7.59 8.59 -17.58
CA ALA A 250 6.43 9.45 -17.31
C ALA A 250 6.55 10.17 -15.97
N TYR A 251 6.93 9.42 -14.93
CA TYR A 251 7.08 10.00 -13.59
C TYR A 251 8.03 9.21 -12.71
N VAL A 252 8.49 9.89 -11.65
CA VAL A 252 9.28 9.29 -10.58
C VAL A 252 8.61 9.60 -9.24
N ILE A 253 8.17 8.57 -8.53
CA ILE A 253 7.62 8.71 -7.18
C ILE A 253 8.62 8.20 -6.16
N TYR A 254 8.98 9.07 -5.19
CA TYR A 254 9.89 8.70 -4.11
C TYR A 254 9.15 8.01 -2.98
N THR A 255 9.62 6.82 -2.63
CA THR A 255 9.13 6.02 -1.49
C THR A 255 10.17 5.95 -0.38
N SER A 256 9.79 5.57 0.84
CA SER A 256 10.73 5.34 1.94
C SER A 256 11.75 4.25 1.58
N GLY A 257 12.97 4.39 2.10
CA GLY A 257 14.06 3.46 1.85
C GLY A 257 14.71 2.94 3.14
N THR A 258 15.06 1.66 3.19
CA THR A 258 15.64 0.97 4.36
C THR A 258 16.93 1.60 4.88
N THR A 259 17.68 2.29 4.03
CA THR A 259 18.96 2.94 4.36
C THR A 259 18.80 4.36 4.91
N GLY A 260 17.57 4.85 5.06
CA GLY A 260 17.29 6.24 5.46
C GLY A 260 17.37 7.27 4.32
N MET A 261 17.55 6.80 3.07
CA MET A 261 17.43 7.60 1.85
C MET A 261 16.17 7.15 1.09
N PRO A 262 15.27 8.08 0.72
CA PRO A 262 14.16 7.77 -0.15
C PRO A 262 14.65 7.22 -1.49
N LYS A 263 13.85 6.35 -2.13
CA LYS A 263 14.15 5.75 -3.43
C LYS A 263 13.14 6.20 -4.48
N GLY A 264 13.59 6.68 -5.63
CA GLY A 264 12.74 7.15 -6.73
C GLY A 264 12.37 6.00 -7.67
N VAL A 265 11.09 5.62 -7.69
CA VAL A 265 10.57 4.56 -8.58
C VAL A 265 10.27 5.16 -9.95
N MET A 266 10.91 4.62 -11.00
CA MET A 266 10.79 5.09 -12.38
C MET A 266 9.67 4.37 -13.12
N ILE A 267 8.63 5.10 -13.52
CA ILE A 267 7.46 4.56 -14.23
C ILE A 267 7.36 5.18 -15.63
N THR A 268 7.24 4.32 -16.64
CA THR A 268 7.02 4.73 -18.02
C THR A 268 5.55 5.03 -18.31
N HIS A 269 5.27 5.70 -19.41
CA HIS A 269 3.89 5.84 -19.91
C HIS A 269 3.22 4.48 -20.10
N HIS A 270 3.94 3.50 -20.69
CA HIS A 270 3.43 2.16 -20.91
C HIS A 270 2.95 1.46 -19.62
N ASN A 271 3.79 1.51 -18.59
CA ASN A 271 3.45 0.87 -17.30
C ASN A 271 2.13 1.43 -16.74
N ALA A 272 2.01 2.76 -16.67
CA ALA A 272 0.84 3.41 -16.09
C ALA A 272 -0.42 3.28 -16.98
N VAL A 273 -0.26 3.43 -18.29
CA VAL A 273 -1.38 3.33 -19.26
C VAL A 273 -1.97 1.93 -19.27
N ASN A 274 -1.15 0.86 -19.17
CA ASN A 274 -1.66 -0.50 -19.06
C ASN A 274 -2.64 -0.66 -17.89
N THR A 275 -2.25 -0.22 -16.70
CA THR A 275 -3.10 -0.27 -15.50
C THR A 275 -4.36 0.58 -15.67
N ILE A 276 -4.23 1.80 -16.19
CA ILE A 276 -5.36 2.72 -16.40
C ILE A 276 -6.38 2.14 -17.38
N LEU A 277 -5.93 1.61 -18.50
CA LEU A 277 -6.84 1.07 -19.53
C LEU A 277 -7.57 -0.18 -19.03
N ASP A 278 -6.91 -1.06 -18.29
CA ASP A 278 -7.59 -2.22 -17.69
C ASP A 278 -8.66 -1.78 -16.70
N ILE A 279 -8.34 -0.90 -15.76
CA ILE A 279 -9.30 -0.41 -14.76
C ILE A 279 -10.48 0.31 -15.43
N ASN A 280 -10.21 1.18 -16.41
CA ASN A 280 -11.26 1.89 -17.13
C ASN A 280 -12.18 0.93 -17.91
N ALA A 281 -11.63 -0.09 -18.56
CA ALA A 281 -12.40 -1.09 -19.28
C ALA A 281 -13.21 -1.98 -18.31
N ARG A 282 -12.59 -2.47 -17.26
CA ARG A 282 -13.17 -3.39 -16.27
C ARG A 282 -14.34 -2.78 -15.53
N TYR A 283 -14.19 -1.54 -15.05
CA TYR A 283 -15.21 -0.84 -14.26
C TYR A 283 -15.98 0.20 -15.07
N GLN A 284 -15.91 0.14 -16.41
CA GLN A 284 -16.67 0.95 -17.35
C GLN A 284 -16.60 2.46 -17.02
N ILE A 285 -15.37 2.94 -16.80
CA ILE A 285 -15.14 4.37 -16.58
C ILE A 285 -15.26 5.11 -17.90
N THR A 286 -16.10 6.15 -17.92
CA THR A 286 -16.47 6.89 -19.13
C THR A 286 -16.48 8.40 -18.88
N GLU A 287 -16.83 9.16 -19.92
CA GLU A 287 -17.01 10.59 -19.80
C GLU A 287 -18.17 11.00 -18.86
N GLN A 288 -19.00 10.08 -18.42
CA GLN A 288 -20.09 10.36 -17.47
C GLN A 288 -19.61 10.33 -16.01
N ASP A 289 -18.42 9.81 -15.76
CA ASP A 289 -17.92 9.62 -14.41
C ASP A 289 -17.28 10.87 -13.84
N THR A 290 -17.48 11.02 -12.55
CA THR A 290 -16.85 12.05 -11.72
C THR A 290 -16.08 11.38 -10.59
N ALA A 291 -14.77 11.54 -10.57
CA ALA A 291 -13.93 11.00 -9.51
C ALA A 291 -13.58 12.05 -8.46
N PHE A 292 -13.41 11.57 -7.22
CA PHE A 292 -12.95 12.38 -6.10
C PHE A 292 -11.47 12.14 -5.84
N GLY A 293 -10.61 13.08 -6.27
CA GLY A 293 -9.16 12.97 -6.17
C GLY A 293 -8.64 13.28 -4.77
N ILE A 294 -8.87 12.39 -3.83
CA ILE A 294 -8.48 12.56 -2.42
C ILE A 294 -7.00 12.28 -2.19
N SER A 295 -6.38 11.39 -2.97
CA SER A 295 -4.97 11.01 -2.84
C SER A 295 -4.04 12.16 -3.21
N ASN A 296 -2.94 12.33 -2.47
CA ASN A 296 -1.94 13.36 -2.77
C ASN A 296 -1.08 12.97 -3.98
N LEU A 297 -0.57 13.96 -4.72
CA LEU A 297 0.16 13.74 -5.98
C LEU A 297 1.42 12.85 -5.82
N HIS A 298 2.06 12.88 -4.68
CA HIS A 298 3.23 12.03 -4.37
C HIS A 298 2.88 10.57 -3.99
N PHE A 299 1.59 10.19 -4.10
CA PHE A 299 1.10 8.82 -4.03
C PHE A 299 0.63 8.35 -5.39
N ASP A 300 0.96 7.12 -5.75
CA ASP A 300 0.65 6.52 -7.05
C ASP A 300 -0.86 6.40 -7.32
N LEU A 301 -1.71 6.31 -6.30
CA LEU A 301 -3.17 6.36 -6.46
C LEU A 301 -3.64 7.62 -7.20
N SER A 302 -2.96 8.75 -7.01
CA SER A 302 -3.27 10.01 -7.70
C SER A 302 -3.07 9.94 -9.21
N VAL A 303 -2.20 9.05 -9.68
CA VAL A 303 -1.97 8.83 -11.11
C VAL A 303 -3.26 8.38 -11.79
N TYR A 304 -3.98 7.43 -11.15
CA TYR A 304 -5.28 7.02 -11.67
C TYR A 304 -6.31 8.15 -11.60
N ASP A 305 -6.38 8.87 -10.47
CA ASP A 305 -7.33 9.98 -10.31
C ASP A 305 -7.17 11.02 -11.41
N VAL A 306 -5.93 11.40 -11.73
CA VAL A 306 -5.64 12.43 -12.74
C VAL A 306 -5.74 11.87 -14.16
N PHE A 307 -5.01 10.80 -14.47
CA PHE A 307 -4.86 10.34 -15.85
C PHE A 307 -5.93 9.34 -16.27
N GLY A 308 -6.41 8.49 -15.36
CA GLY A 308 -7.44 7.50 -15.66
C GLY A 308 -8.79 8.14 -15.98
N VAL A 309 -9.25 9.01 -15.10
CA VAL A 309 -10.57 9.63 -15.25
C VAL A 309 -10.57 10.72 -16.32
N LEU A 310 -9.57 11.61 -16.33
CA LEU A 310 -9.47 12.64 -17.36
C LEU A 310 -9.19 12.05 -18.75
N GLY A 311 -8.42 10.95 -18.84
CA GLY A 311 -8.20 10.22 -20.07
C GLY A 311 -9.46 9.54 -20.62
N ALA A 312 -10.42 9.19 -19.78
CA ALA A 312 -11.73 8.69 -20.18
C ALA A 312 -12.72 9.80 -20.58
N GLY A 313 -12.35 11.07 -20.45
CA GLY A 313 -13.23 12.20 -20.70
C GLY A 313 -14.11 12.57 -19.49
N GLY A 314 -13.87 11.97 -18.32
CA GLY A 314 -14.60 12.20 -17.07
C GLY A 314 -14.30 13.54 -16.40
N LYS A 315 -14.71 13.70 -15.15
CA LYS A 315 -14.48 14.89 -14.35
C LYS A 315 -13.72 14.54 -13.07
N LEU A 316 -12.71 15.33 -12.71
CA LEU A 316 -11.95 15.21 -11.48
C LEU A 316 -12.33 16.32 -10.50
N VAL A 317 -12.71 15.97 -9.29
CA VAL A 317 -12.99 16.90 -8.20
C VAL A 317 -11.90 16.78 -7.15
N LEU A 318 -11.19 17.85 -6.84
CA LEU A 318 -10.15 17.87 -5.82
C LEU A 318 -10.69 18.56 -4.55
N PRO A 319 -10.58 17.91 -3.37
CA PRO A 319 -10.92 18.53 -2.10
C PRO A 319 -9.99 19.69 -1.79
N ASP A 320 -10.47 20.63 -0.97
CA ASP A 320 -9.64 21.68 -0.41
C ASP A 320 -8.54 21.05 0.47
N PRO A 321 -7.27 21.46 0.28
CA PRO A 321 -6.15 20.94 1.08
C PRO A 321 -6.33 21.13 2.60
N GLU A 322 -6.96 22.24 3.02
CA GLU A 322 -7.21 22.52 4.44
C GLU A 322 -8.20 21.54 5.07
N TYR A 323 -9.10 20.96 4.27
CA TYR A 323 -10.13 20.00 4.70
C TYR A 323 -9.91 18.59 4.11
N GLY A 324 -8.70 18.30 3.65
CA GLY A 324 -8.37 17.04 2.95
C GLY A 324 -8.64 15.76 3.74
N LYS A 325 -8.81 15.86 5.08
CA LYS A 325 -9.17 14.74 5.97
C LYS A 325 -10.49 15.00 6.74
N ASP A 326 -11.37 15.86 6.25
CA ASP A 326 -12.67 16.12 6.88
C ASP A 326 -13.82 15.42 6.13
N PRO A 327 -14.42 14.35 6.70
CA PRO A 327 -15.53 13.65 6.06
C PRO A 327 -16.74 14.54 5.78
N ALA A 328 -16.99 15.58 6.58
CA ALA A 328 -18.06 16.54 6.32
C ALA A 328 -17.84 17.29 5.01
N HIS A 329 -16.60 17.67 4.74
CA HIS A 329 -16.20 18.29 3.49
C HIS A 329 -16.33 17.32 2.29
N TRP A 330 -15.97 16.04 2.48
CA TRP A 330 -16.12 15.03 1.44
C TRP A 330 -17.58 14.80 1.06
N ILE A 331 -18.47 14.69 2.05
CA ILE A 331 -19.93 14.55 1.84
C ILE A 331 -20.50 15.76 1.11
N HIS A 332 -20.02 16.96 1.42
CA HIS A 332 -20.41 18.16 0.68
C HIS A 332 -20.12 17.97 -0.82
N TRP A 333 -18.91 17.54 -1.20
CA TRP A 333 -18.54 17.31 -2.60
C TRP A 333 -19.30 16.14 -3.23
N LEU A 334 -19.47 15.02 -2.51
CA LEU A 334 -20.28 13.88 -2.96
C LEU A 334 -21.68 14.32 -3.39
N ASN A 335 -22.30 15.17 -2.59
CA ASN A 335 -23.65 15.66 -2.84
C ASN A 335 -23.74 16.71 -3.95
N HIS A 336 -22.75 17.60 -4.09
CA HIS A 336 -22.82 18.74 -5.01
C HIS A 336 -22.28 18.42 -6.41
N GLU A 337 -21.28 17.55 -6.52
CA GLU A 337 -20.64 17.22 -7.78
C GLU A 337 -21.07 15.87 -8.36
N ASN A 338 -21.98 15.16 -7.72
CA ASN A 338 -22.44 13.83 -8.12
C ASN A 338 -21.25 12.87 -8.36
N ILE A 339 -20.39 12.74 -7.37
CA ILE A 339 -19.22 11.84 -7.42
C ILE A 339 -19.70 10.41 -7.68
N THR A 340 -19.14 9.77 -8.71
CA THR A 340 -19.49 8.39 -9.10
C THR A 340 -18.40 7.39 -8.73
N VAL A 341 -17.14 7.85 -8.64
CA VAL A 341 -15.96 7.01 -8.36
C VAL A 341 -15.19 7.56 -7.17
N TRP A 342 -14.92 6.68 -6.23
CA TRP A 342 -14.07 6.94 -5.07
C TRP A 342 -12.85 6.02 -5.09
N ASN A 343 -11.65 6.60 -4.99
CA ASN A 343 -10.39 5.86 -4.94
C ASN A 343 -9.54 6.34 -3.78
N SER A 344 -9.33 5.50 -2.78
CA SER A 344 -8.50 5.84 -1.63
C SER A 344 -8.02 4.63 -0.84
N VAL A 345 -7.24 4.91 0.22
CA VAL A 345 -6.93 3.92 1.25
C VAL A 345 -8.18 3.57 2.07
N PRO A 346 -8.29 2.34 2.61
CA PRO A 346 -9.46 1.90 3.39
C PRO A 346 -9.79 2.81 4.57
N ALA A 347 -8.79 3.39 5.22
CA ALA A 347 -8.97 4.29 6.36
C ALA A 347 -9.85 5.51 6.03
N PHE A 348 -9.75 6.08 4.82
CA PHE A 348 -10.59 7.21 4.42
C PHE A 348 -12.03 6.77 4.14
N VAL A 349 -12.21 5.58 3.57
CA VAL A 349 -13.55 4.99 3.38
C VAL A 349 -14.20 4.68 4.72
N GLU A 350 -13.43 4.19 5.69
CA GLU A 350 -13.91 3.94 7.06
C GLU A 350 -14.35 5.24 7.75
N MET A 351 -13.54 6.31 7.64
CA MET A 351 -13.91 7.63 8.15
C MET A 351 -15.19 8.19 7.52
N LEU A 352 -15.37 7.99 6.21
CA LEU A 352 -16.58 8.37 5.49
C LEU A 352 -17.79 7.59 6.03
N ALA A 353 -17.66 6.27 6.19
CA ALA A 353 -18.71 5.41 6.71
C ALA A 353 -19.10 5.80 8.15
N GLU A 354 -18.14 5.99 9.03
CA GLU A 354 -18.39 6.40 10.42
C GLU A 354 -19.15 7.74 10.49
N TYR A 355 -18.74 8.70 9.68
CA TYR A 355 -19.40 10.00 9.65
C TYR A 355 -20.86 9.90 9.19
N GLU A 356 -21.15 9.17 8.11
CA GLU A 356 -22.50 8.98 7.59
C GLU A 356 -23.42 8.20 8.54
N GLU A 357 -22.91 7.13 9.14
CA GLU A 357 -23.64 6.34 10.14
C GLU A 357 -24.07 7.19 11.33
N TYR A 358 -23.21 8.16 11.71
CA TYR A 358 -23.49 9.06 12.81
C TYR A 358 -24.53 10.13 12.43
N GLN A 359 -24.38 10.78 11.27
CA GLN A 359 -25.25 11.89 10.83
C GLN A 359 -26.66 11.42 10.44
N ARG A 360 -26.82 10.13 10.06
CA ARG A 360 -28.11 9.57 9.57
C ARG A 360 -28.76 10.39 8.45
N GLN A 361 -27.96 11.09 7.65
CA GLN A 361 -28.43 11.86 6.51
C GLN A 361 -28.41 10.99 5.25
N VAL A 362 -29.26 11.31 4.30
CA VAL A 362 -29.26 10.65 3.00
C VAL A 362 -28.17 11.31 2.14
N THR A 363 -27.09 10.59 1.93
CA THR A 363 -26.03 11.00 1.00
C THR A 363 -26.45 10.79 -0.45
N SER A 364 -25.81 11.50 -1.36
CA SER A 364 -25.99 11.31 -2.80
C SER A 364 -25.80 9.83 -3.18
N GLN A 365 -26.74 9.28 -3.94
CA GLN A 365 -26.68 7.91 -4.45
C GLN A 365 -25.94 7.80 -5.79
N SER A 366 -25.16 8.81 -6.16
CA SER A 366 -24.37 8.82 -7.40
C SER A 366 -23.14 7.90 -7.33
N LEU A 367 -22.62 7.61 -6.13
CA LEU A 367 -21.44 6.77 -5.95
C LEU A 367 -21.72 5.35 -6.39
N ARG A 368 -21.07 4.90 -7.48
CA ARG A 368 -21.26 3.59 -8.08
C ARG A 368 -20.06 2.65 -7.90
N LEU A 369 -18.86 3.22 -7.67
CA LEU A 369 -17.63 2.46 -7.56
C LEU A 369 -16.78 3.00 -6.40
N VAL A 370 -16.38 2.10 -5.49
CA VAL A 370 -15.41 2.37 -4.43
C VAL A 370 -14.22 1.44 -4.60
N MET A 371 -13.08 2.02 -4.92
CA MET A 371 -11.78 1.34 -5.04
C MET A 371 -10.96 1.59 -3.79
N MET A 372 -10.58 0.52 -3.11
CA MET A 372 -9.76 0.57 -1.90
C MET A 372 -8.42 -0.10 -2.12
N SER A 373 -7.34 0.59 -1.78
CA SER A 373 -5.98 0.05 -1.92
C SER A 373 -4.99 0.67 -0.94
N GLY A 374 -3.76 0.19 -0.98
CA GLY A 374 -2.69 0.75 -0.17
C GLY A 374 -2.61 0.23 1.26
N ASP A 375 -3.64 -0.43 1.78
CA ASP A 375 -3.66 -1.06 3.11
C ASP A 375 -4.64 -2.24 3.15
N TRP A 376 -4.72 -2.93 4.28
CA TRP A 376 -5.69 -3.98 4.56
C TRP A 376 -7.11 -3.44 4.55
N VAL A 377 -8.01 -4.12 3.83
CA VAL A 377 -9.44 -3.79 3.84
C VAL A 377 -10.11 -4.58 4.97
N PRO A 378 -10.68 -3.90 5.98
CA PRO A 378 -11.43 -4.57 7.04
C PRO A 378 -12.65 -5.33 6.48
N VAL A 379 -12.84 -6.57 6.89
CA VAL A 379 -13.94 -7.43 6.38
C VAL A 379 -15.33 -6.87 6.65
N SER A 380 -15.49 -6.04 7.68
CA SER A 380 -16.76 -5.36 8.02
C SER A 380 -17.05 -4.13 7.16
N LEU A 381 -16.03 -3.50 6.57
CA LEU A 381 -16.17 -2.22 5.87
C LEU A 381 -17.07 -2.29 4.62
N PRO A 382 -16.97 -3.31 3.75
CA PRO A 382 -17.82 -3.40 2.56
C PRO A 382 -19.33 -3.43 2.87
N GLY A 383 -19.72 -4.16 3.92
CA GLY A 383 -21.13 -4.19 4.36
C GLY A 383 -21.62 -2.83 4.85
N ARG A 384 -20.78 -2.09 5.59
CA ARG A 384 -21.09 -0.73 6.05
C ARG A 384 -21.31 0.22 4.86
N ILE A 385 -20.42 0.19 3.86
CA ILE A 385 -20.52 1.03 2.66
C ILE A 385 -21.79 0.74 1.86
N ARG A 386 -22.14 -0.55 1.67
CA ARG A 386 -23.37 -0.93 0.96
C ARG A 386 -24.66 -0.51 1.68
N ASN A 387 -24.61 -0.40 3.02
CA ASN A 387 -25.75 0.13 3.79
C ASN A 387 -25.95 1.63 3.57
N LEU A 388 -24.89 2.37 3.20
CA LEU A 388 -24.92 3.82 2.97
C LEU A 388 -25.22 4.17 1.51
N PHE A 389 -24.61 3.44 0.57
CA PHE A 389 -24.71 3.69 -0.86
C PHE A 389 -25.32 2.50 -1.57
N GLN A 390 -26.48 2.70 -2.18
CA GLN A 390 -27.18 1.64 -2.91
C GLN A 390 -26.46 1.34 -4.24
N ASN A 391 -26.40 0.05 -4.59
CA ASN A 391 -25.82 -0.42 -5.85
C ASN A 391 -24.34 -0.02 -6.07
N VAL A 392 -23.59 0.19 -4.98
CA VAL A 392 -22.17 0.49 -5.07
C VAL A 392 -21.35 -0.79 -5.31
N GLU A 393 -20.53 -0.78 -6.33
CA GLU A 393 -19.50 -1.80 -6.54
C GLU A 393 -18.28 -1.48 -5.67
N ILE A 394 -17.76 -2.48 -4.97
CA ILE A 394 -16.64 -2.31 -4.06
C ILE A 394 -15.52 -3.25 -4.46
N VAL A 395 -14.34 -2.67 -4.69
CA VAL A 395 -13.17 -3.38 -5.21
C VAL A 395 -11.98 -3.16 -4.29
N ALA A 396 -11.29 -4.24 -3.95
CA ALA A 396 -9.96 -4.18 -3.36
C ALA A 396 -8.94 -4.25 -4.49
N LEU A 397 -8.00 -3.29 -4.49
CA LEU A 397 -6.89 -3.22 -5.42
C LEU A 397 -5.59 -3.31 -4.63
N GLY A 398 -4.61 -4.00 -5.17
CA GLY A 398 -3.32 -4.16 -4.52
C GLY A 398 -2.17 -3.98 -5.49
N GLY A 399 -0.99 -3.90 -4.94
CA GLY A 399 0.23 -3.71 -5.69
C GLY A 399 1.29 -2.96 -4.90
N ALA A 400 2.34 -2.60 -5.58
CA ALA A 400 3.40 -1.74 -5.08
C ALA A 400 3.63 -0.63 -6.10
N THR A 401 4.21 0.49 -5.68
CA THR A 401 4.56 1.59 -6.58
C THR A 401 5.42 1.10 -7.74
N GLU A 402 6.28 0.12 -7.48
CA GLU A 402 7.12 -0.58 -8.47
C GLU A 402 6.32 -1.48 -9.45
N GLY A 403 5.03 -1.71 -9.18
CA GLY A 403 4.08 -2.40 -10.05
C GLY A 403 3.11 -1.45 -10.77
N SER A 404 3.35 -0.14 -10.73
CA SER A 404 2.60 0.92 -11.40
C SER A 404 1.13 1.01 -10.98
N ILE A 405 0.88 1.72 -9.89
CA ILE A 405 -0.41 1.98 -9.24
C ILE A 405 -0.97 0.69 -8.60
N TRP A 406 -1.47 -0.24 -9.42
CA TRP A 406 -2.03 -1.52 -8.99
C TRP A 406 -1.56 -2.66 -9.90
N SER A 407 -1.52 -3.84 -9.34
CA SER A 407 -1.12 -5.05 -10.07
C SER A 407 -2.15 -6.18 -9.95
N ASN A 408 -3.10 -6.05 -9.03
CA ASN A 408 -4.17 -7.02 -8.82
C ASN A 408 -5.49 -6.35 -8.47
N HIS A 409 -6.56 -7.12 -8.55
CA HIS A 409 -7.91 -6.70 -8.18
C HIS A 409 -8.69 -7.85 -7.52
N PHE A 410 -9.63 -7.47 -6.66
CA PHE A 410 -10.62 -8.37 -6.09
C PHE A 410 -11.96 -7.67 -5.96
N GLU A 411 -12.96 -8.13 -6.71
CA GLU A 411 -14.34 -7.69 -6.57
C GLU A 411 -14.92 -8.27 -5.28
N ILE A 412 -15.23 -7.41 -4.32
CA ILE A 412 -15.68 -7.87 -3.01
C ILE A 412 -17.14 -8.33 -3.12
N PRO A 413 -17.44 -9.60 -2.76
CA PRO A 413 -18.79 -10.14 -2.87
C PRO A 413 -19.80 -9.36 -2.01
N GLU A 414 -21.09 -9.42 -2.37
CA GLU A 414 -22.16 -8.73 -1.64
C GLU A 414 -22.19 -9.13 -0.15
N ILE A 415 -21.99 -10.43 0.11
CA ILE A 415 -21.86 -10.97 1.47
C ILE A 415 -20.41 -11.45 1.64
N VAL A 416 -19.67 -10.77 2.51
CA VAL A 416 -18.33 -11.20 2.91
C VAL A 416 -18.45 -12.38 3.89
N PRO A 417 -17.81 -13.53 3.64
CA PRO A 417 -17.83 -14.66 4.56
C PRO A 417 -17.28 -14.32 5.95
N GLU A 418 -17.93 -14.79 6.99
CA GLU A 418 -17.56 -14.48 8.39
C GLU A 418 -16.22 -15.10 8.82
N ASP A 419 -15.78 -16.16 8.15
CA ASP A 419 -14.53 -16.86 8.42
C ASP A 419 -13.31 -16.16 7.79
N TRP A 420 -13.52 -15.15 6.93
CA TRP A 420 -12.41 -14.40 6.36
C TRP A 420 -11.73 -13.53 7.40
N LYS A 421 -10.41 -13.62 7.43
CA LYS A 421 -9.57 -12.76 8.29
C LYS A 421 -9.26 -11.41 7.64
N SER A 422 -9.24 -11.39 6.32
CA SER A 422 -9.02 -10.21 5.49
C SER A 422 -9.67 -10.40 4.13
N ILE A 423 -9.89 -9.30 3.41
CA ILE A 423 -10.28 -9.37 2.00
C ILE A 423 -9.09 -9.93 1.19
N PRO A 424 -9.32 -10.89 0.29
CA PRO A 424 -8.27 -11.42 -0.57
C PRO A 424 -7.56 -10.34 -1.39
N TYR A 425 -6.29 -10.59 -1.71
CA TYR A 425 -5.52 -9.73 -2.60
C TYR A 425 -5.97 -9.88 -4.06
N GLY A 426 -6.55 -11.03 -4.40
CA GLY A 426 -7.24 -11.29 -5.66
C GLY A 426 -6.36 -11.83 -6.76
N LYS A 427 -6.64 -11.41 -8.00
CA LYS A 427 -6.01 -11.89 -9.24
C LYS A 427 -5.25 -10.75 -9.93
N PRO A 428 -4.25 -11.07 -10.77
CA PRO A 428 -3.51 -10.04 -11.50
C PRO A 428 -4.40 -9.24 -12.46
N LEU A 429 -4.03 -7.99 -12.70
CA LEU A 429 -4.60 -7.14 -13.75
C LEU A 429 -4.13 -7.58 -15.15
N ALA A 430 -4.75 -7.02 -16.18
CA ALA A 430 -4.37 -7.28 -17.57
C ALA A 430 -2.88 -7.02 -17.82
N ASN A 431 -2.24 -7.92 -18.58
CA ASN A 431 -0.82 -7.89 -18.91
C ASN A 431 0.12 -7.92 -17.69
N GLN A 432 -0.40 -8.27 -16.51
CA GLN A 432 0.38 -8.45 -15.29
C GLN A 432 0.25 -9.88 -14.77
N LYS A 433 1.22 -10.32 -13.98
CA LYS A 433 1.26 -11.66 -13.41
C LYS A 433 1.74 -11.60 -11.98
N TYR A 434 1.32 -12.58 -11.19
CA TYR A 434 1.80 -12.80 -9.83
C TYR A 434 2.42 -14.17 -9.68
N TYR A 435 3.49 -14.23 -8.93
CA TYR A 435 4.14 -15.47 -8.51
C TYR A 435 4.27 -15.49 -6.99
N VAL A 436 4.00 -16.66 -6.40
CA VAL A 436 4.29 -16.96 -4.99
C VAL A 436 5.44 -17.95 -5.00
N LEU A 437 6.65 -17.48 -4.71
CA LEU A 437 7.87 -18.26 -4.85
C LEU A 437 8.54 -18.51 -3.49
N ASP A 438 9.20 -19.66 -3.39
CA ASP A 438 10.06 -20.03 -2.26
C ASP A 438 11.46 -19.38 -2.38
N GLN A 439 12.34 -19.72 -1.44
CA GLN A 439 13.71 -19.21 -1.42
C GLN A 439 14.58 -19.69 -2.61
N ASN A 440 14.14 -20.73 -3.35
CA ASN A 440 14.82 -21.27 -4.51
C ASN A 440 14.22 -20.74 -5.83
N MET A 441 13.29 -19.78 -5.76
CA MET A 441 12.52 -19.24 -6.90
C MET A 441 11.61 -20.29 -7.57
N GLU A 442 11.18 -21.30 -6.80
CA GLU A 442 10.20 -22.30 -7.23
C GLU A 442 8.80 -21.93 -6.74
N ASP A 443 7.76 -22.34 -7.51
CA ASP A 443 6.38 -22.07 -7.15
C ASP A 443 5.98 -22.77 -5.84
N CYS A 444 5.38 -22.03 -4.93
CA CYS A 444 4.79 -22.60 -3.73
C CYS A 444 3.50 -23.36 -4.06
N PRO A 445 3.22 -24.52 -3.45
CA PRO A 445 1.90 -25.15 -3.50
C PRO A 445 0.79 -24.24 -2.97
N ASP A 446 -0.47 -24.56 -3.25
CA ASP A 446 -1.60 -23.85 -2.65
C ASP A 446 -1.53 -23.89 -1.12
N TRP A 447 -1.92 -22.82 -0.45
CA TRP A 447 -1.88 -22.61 1.00
C TRP A 447 -0.47 -22.51 1.62
N VAL A 448 0.58 -22.72 0.85
CA VAL A 448 1.98 -22.58 1.32
C VAL A 448 2.41 -21.13 1.13
N PRO A 449 2.84 -20.46 2.23
CA PRO A 449 3.38 -19.12 2.14
C PRO A 449 4.66 -19.03 1.33
N GLY A 450 4.78 -18.00 0.50
CA GLY A 450 5.98 -17.64 -0.22
C GLY A 450 6.11 -16.15 -0.39
N THR A 451 7.18 -15.71 -1.02
CA THR A 451 7.38 -14.31 -1.39
C THR A 451 6.56 -13.98 -2.64
N LEU A 452 5.87 -12.84 -2.61
CA LEU A 452 5.11 -12.33 -3.75
C LEU A 452 6.03 -11.61 -4.74
N TYR A 453 5.89 -11.94 -6.01
CA TYR A 453 6.57 -11.28 -7.12
C TYR A 453 5.54 -10.79 -8.13
N ILE A 454 5.80 -9.63 -8.71
CA ILE A 454 4.98 -9.02 -9.78
C ILE A 454 5.77 -9.10 -11.09
N ALA A 455 5.11 -9.48 -12.18
CA ALA A 455 5.66 -9.47 -13.54
C ALA A 455 4.71 -8.78 -14.52
N GLY A 456 5.19 -8.51 -15.72
CA GLY A 456 4.42 -7.95 -16.84
C GLY A 456 4.55 -6.45 -17.00
N ASP A 457 3.62 -5.86 -17.74
CA ASP A 457 3.70 -4.50 -18.26
C ASP A 457 3.65 -3.40 -17.19
N GLY A 458 3.13 -3.72 -15.99
CA GLY A 458 3.12 -2.78 -14.85
C GLY A 458 4.47 -2.62 -14.15
N VAL A 459 5.45 -3.52 -14.40
CA VAL A 459 6.73 -3.52 -13.65
C VAL A 459 7.58 -2.31 -14.04
N ALA A 460 7.93 -1.48 -13.05
CA ALA A 460 8.74 -0.28 -13.18
C ALA A 460 10.10 -0.51 -13.86
N GLN A 461 10.70 0.52 -14.42
CA GLN A 461 12.07 0.42 -14.99
C GLN A 461 13.11 0.08 -13.91
N GLY A 462 12.93 0.58 -12.69
CA GLY A 462 13.85 0.41 -11.57
C GLY A 462 13.82 1.61 -10.65
N TYR A 463 14.92 1.77 -9.91
CA TYR A 463 15.11 2.92 -9.04
C TYR A 463 16.05 3.94 -9.67
N LEU A 464 15.65 5.20 -9.65
CA LEU A 464 16.43 6.30 -10.21
C LEU A 464 17.79 6.40 -9.50
N ASN A 465 18.87 6.40 -10.26
CA ASN A 465 20.26 6.52 -9.78
C ASN A 465 20.71 5.43 -8.78
N ASP A 466 19.96 4.30 -8.66
CA ASP A 466 20.28 3.20 -7.75
C ASP A 466 20.21 1.84 -8.49
N ASN A 467 21.25 1.56 -9.29
CA ASN A 467 21.34 0.32 -10.05
C ASN A 467 21.51 -0.92 -9.16
N GLU A 468 22.25 -0.81 -8.05
CA GLU A 468 22.47 -1.92 -7.13
C GLU A 468 21.15 -2.40 -6.53
N LYS A 469 20.32 -1.49 -6.06
CA LYS A 469 19.02 -1.81 -5.51
C LYS A 469 18.02 -2.25 -6.59
N THR A 470 18.17 -1.73 -7.81
CA THR A 470 17.38 -2.18 -8.95
C THR A 470 17.67 -3.65 -9.25
N GLU A 471 18.93 -4.06 -9.34
CA GLU A 471 19.34 -5.46 -9.56
C GLU A 471 18.91 -6.38 -8.41
N GLU A 472 18.94 -5.90 -7.15
CA GLU A 472 18.46 -6.65 -5.98
C GLU A 472 16.95 -6.96 -6.03
N LYS A 473 16.15 -5.98 -6.43
CA LYS A 473 14.68 -6.07 -6.35
C LYS A 473 14.00 -6.50 -7.65
N PHE A 474 14.63 -6.23 -8.80
CA PHE A 474 14.10 -6.59 -10.10
C PHE A 474 14.94 -7.75 -10.67
N VAL A 475 14.46 -8.95 -10.43
CA VAL A 475 15.16 -10.20 -10.76
C VAL A 475 14.60 -10.82 -12.05
N VAL A 476 15.34 -11.69 -12.69
CA VAL A 476 14.87 -12.48 -13.84
C VAL A 476 14.57 -13.91 -13.37
N LEU A 477 13.40 -14.41 -13.72
CA LEU A 477 13.02 -15.80 -13.44
C LEU A 477 13.59 -16.69 -14.53
N ASP A 478 14.60 -17.50 -14.20
CA ASP A 478 15.38 -18.28 -15.16
C ASP A 478 14.52 -19.18 -16.07
N ARG A 479 13.48 -19.81 -15.51
CA ARG A 479 12.64 -20.76 -16.26
C ARG A 479 11.73 -20.10 -17.31
N THR A 480 11.43 -18.81 -17.19
CA THR A 480 10.55 -18.07 -18.15
C THR A 480 11.27 -16.94 -18.85
N GLY A 481 12.40 -16.47 -18.33
CA GLY A 481 13.09 -15.26 -18.78
C GLY A 481 12.35 -13.95 -18.42
N GLU A 482 11.28 -14.03 -17.64
CA GLU A 482 10.48 -12.85 -17.24
C GLU A 482 11.19 -12.05 -16.17
N ARG A 483 11.06 -10.72 -16.28
CA ARG A 483 11.54 -9.78 -15.28
C ARG A 483 10.48 -9.62 -14.18
N LEU A 484 10.87 -9.91 -12.94
CA LEU A 484 10.01 -9.88 -11.77
C LEU A 484 10.44 -8.74 -10.82
N TYR A 485 9.45 -8.11 -10.19
CA TYR A 485 9.69 -7.26 -9.02
C TYR A 485 9.44 -8.06 -7.74
N CYS A 486 10.45 -8.15 -6.86
CA CYS A 486 10.36 -8.75 -5.54
C CYS A 486 9.69 -7.75 -4.57
N THR A 487 8.42 -7.98 -4.23
CA THR A 487 7.65 -7.03 -3.40
C THR A 487 8.14 -6.96 -1.95
N GLY A 488 8.74 -8.05 -1.44
CA GLY A 488 9.01 -8.25 -0.03
C GLY A 488 7.77 -8.62 0.80
N ASP A 489 6.64 -8.79 0.16
CA ASP A 489 5.40 -9.26 0.76
C ASP A 489 5.37 -10.78 0.80
N MET A 490 4.79 -11.35 1.85
CA MET A 490 4.41 -12.76 1.93
C MET A 490 2.96 -12.94 1.51
N GLY A 491 2.73 -13.97 0.73
CA GLY A 491 1.38 -14.39 0.36
C GLY A 491 1.32 -15.88 0.08
N ARG A 492 0.14 -16.34 -0.23
CA ARG A 492 -0.10 -17.71 -0.69
C ARG A 492 -1.23 -17.72 -1.70
N TYR A 493 -1.23 -18.71 -2.54
CA TYR A 493 -2.39 -18.94 -3.38
C TYR A 493 -3.51 -19.55 -2.54
N TRP A 494 -4.70 -19.07 -2.80
CA TRP A 494 -5.95 -19.55 -2.28
C TRP A 494 -6.79 -20.15 -3.42
N ASN A 495 -8.02 -20.56 -3.12
CA ASN A 495 -8.91 -21.17 -4.11
C ASN A 495 -8.97 -20.38 -5.41
N GLU A 496 -9.02 -21.08 -6.55
CA GLU A 496 -9.22 -20.51 -7.90
C GLU A 496 -8.13 -19.51 -8.35
N GLY A 497 -6.92 -19.61 -7.80
CA GLY A 497 -5.80 -18.76 -8.16
C GLY A 497 -5.84 -17.35 -7.54
N ASN A 498 -6.74 -17.09 -6.58
CA ASN A 498 -6.68 -15.89 -5.77
C ASN A 498 -5.45 -15.90 -4.86
N ILE A 499 -4.92 -14.72 -4.57
CA ILE A 499 -3.81 -14.55 -3.65
C ILE A 499 -4.35 -13.99 -2.33
N GLU A 500 -3.86 -14.55 -1.23
CA GLU A 500 -4.03 -14.02 0.11
C GLU A 500 -2.72 -13.34 0.53
N PHE A 501 -2.79 -12.09 0.94
CA PHE A 501 -1.68 -11.36 1.52
C PHE A 501 -1.52 -11.77 2.99
N LEU A 502 -0.31 -12.12 3.41
CA LEU A 502 -0.02 -12.61 4.77
C LEU A 502 0.82 -11.65 5.62
N GLY A 503 1.25 -10.55 5.03
CA GLY A 503 2.12 -9.59 5.69
C GLY A 503 3.44 -9.40 4.96
N ARG A 504 4.42 -8.81 5.65
CA ARG A 504 5.74 -8.52 5.08
C ARG A 504 6.83 -9.39 5.68
N LEU A 505 7.86 -9.65 4.86
CA LEU A 505 9.08 -10.32 5.28
C LEU A 505 10.08 -9.38 5.97
N ASP A 506 9.97 -8.09 5.69
CA ASP A 506 10.86 -7.04 6.18
C ASP A 506 10.18 -6.16 7.24
N ASP A 507 10.94 -5.20 7.78
CA ASP A 507 10.47 -4.25 8.80
C ASP A 507 9.65 -3.07 8.18
N GLN A 508 9.18 -3.21 6.95
CA GLN A 508 8.31 -2.22 6.31
C GLN A 508 6.87 -2.38 6.78
N VAL A 509 6.23 -1.28 7.07
CA VAL A 509 4.81 -1.25 7.50
C VAL A 509 4.02 -0.25 6.65
N LYS A 510 2.71 -0.46 6.61
CA LYS A 510 1.77 0.52 6.08
C LYS A 510 1.03 1.15 7.23
N ILE A 511 1.02 2.48 7.31
CA ILE A 511 0.39 3.26 8.39
C ILE A 511 -0.50 4.30 7.74
N ASN A 512 -1.81 4.16 7.89
CA ASN A 512 -2.79 5.02 7.23
C ASN A 512 -2.53 5.15 5.71
N GLY A 513 -2.09 4.08 5.07
CA GLY A 513 -1.75 4.03 3.65
C GLY A 513 -0.33 4.52 3.29
N TYR A 514 0.43 5.10 4.23
CA TYR A 514 1.82 5.48 3.99
C TYR A 514 2.74 4.27 4.12
N ARG A 515 3.60 4.08 3.14
CA ARG A 515 4.67 3.06 3.16
C ARG A 515 5.81 3.57 4.03
N VAL A 516 6.06 2.93 5.17
CA VAL A 516 7.05 3.34 6.18
C VAL A 516 8.09 2.25 6.38
N GLU A 517 9.35 2.60 6.18
CA GLU A 517 10.48 1.74 6.54
C GLU A 517 10.89 2.05 7.99
N LEU A 518 10.68 1.11 8.89
CA LEU A 518 11.06 1.30 10.29
C LEU A 518 12.57 1.50 10.43
N GLY A 519 13.37 0.89 9.56
CA GLY A 519 14.81 1.12 9.47
C GLY A 519 15.23 2.56 9.16
N GLU A 520 14.43 3.32 8.41
CA GLU A 520 14.66 4.75 8.15
C GLU A 520 14.55 5.56 9.46
N ILE A 521 13.56 5.24 10.28
CA ILE A 521 13.36 5.88 11.59
C ILE A 521 14.50 5.50 12.55
N GLU A 522 14.92 4.22 12.57
CA GLU A 522 16.08 3.77 13.35
C GLU A 522 17.36 4.51 12.95
N ALA A 523 17.60 4.66 11.65
CA ALA A 523 18.76 5.38 11.14
C ALA A 523 18.73 6.86 11.54
N ALA A 524 17.57 7.51 11.51
CA ALA A 524 17.41 8.90 11.94
C ALA A 524 17.66 9.03 13.47
N LEU A 525 17.14 8.12 14.27
CA LEU A 525 17.36 8.10 15.70
C LEU A 525 18.85 7.92 16.06
N ARG A 526 19.56 7.01 15.39
CA ARG A 526 21.00 6.77 15.62
C ARG A 526 21.88 7.97 15.28
N ARG A 527 21.43 8.90 14.45
CA ARG A 527 22.15 10.18 14.18
C ARG A 527 22.05 11.17 15.33
N ILE A 528 21.10 10.97 16.25
CA ILE A 528 20.95 11.85 17.43
C ILE A 528 22.10 11.57 18.41
N GLN A 529 22.89 12.59 18.73
CA GLN A 529 24.03 12.46 19.64
C GLN A 529 23.64 11.81 20.98
N GLY A 530 24.33 10.74 21.34
CA GLY A 530 24.14 10.02 22.60
C GLY A 530 23.22 8.81 22.51
N ILE A 531 22.55 8.56 21.37
CA ILE A 531 21.85 7.30 21.10
C ILE A 531 22.89 6.32 20.54
N THR A 532 23.08 5.20 21.23
CA THR A 532 24.02 4.14 20.83
C THR A 532 23.33 3.05 20.01
N GLU A 533 22.08 2.73 20.38
CA GLU A 533 21.25 1.79 19.65
C GLU A 533 19.81 2.28 19.61
N ALA A 534 19.13 2.00 18.51
CA ALA A 534 17.70 2.24 18.32
C ALA A 534 17.06 1.02 17.66
N PHE A 535 15.87 0.69 18.13
CA PHE A 535 14.98 -0.29 17.53
C PHE A 535 13.58 0.29 17.44
N VAL A 536 12.97 0.20 16.28
CA VAL A 536 11.62 0.73 16.01
C VAL A 536 10.72 -0.45 15.65
N PHE A 537 9.53 -0.48 16.22
CA PHE A 537 8.53 -1.47 15.91
C PHE A 537 7.16 -0.83 15.77
N PHE A 538 6.32 -1.49 15.01
CA PHE A 538 4.95 -1.09 14.79
C PHE A 538 4.03 -1.91 15.69
N LYS A 539 3.12 -1.22 16.36
CA LYS A 539 2.10 -1.84 17.19
C LYS A 539 0.73 -1.56 16.61
N ARG A 540 -0.03 -2.63 16.38
CA ARG A 540 -1.43 -2.56 15.97
C ARG A 540 -2.27 -3.18 17.09
N ASP A 541 -3.10 -2.39 17.73
CA ASP A 541 -3.99 -2.84 18.83
C ASP A 541 -5.36 -2.18 18.65
N ASN A 542 -6.40 -2.98 18.32
CA ASN A 542 -7.80 -2.58 18.23
C ASN A 542 -8.08 -1.23 17.54
N ALA A 543 -7.55 -0.99 16.33
CA ALA A 543 -7.65 0.24 15.56
C ALA A 543 -6.67 1.38 15.97
N ILE A 544 -5.73 1.13 16.85
CA ILE A 544 -4.63 2.05 17.15
C ILE A 544 -3.38 1.52 16.44
N GLU A 545 -2.85 2.32 15.54
CA GLU A 545 -1.61 2.05 14.80
C GLU A 545 -0.52 3.00 15.29
N ASP A 546 0.46 2.48 16.02
CA ASP A 546 1.50 3.28 16.64
C ASP A 546 2.91 2.82 16.28
N ILE A 547 3.78 3.78 16.02
CA ILE A 547 5.23 3.55 15.92
C ILE A 547 5.84 3.76 17.31
N CYS A 548 6.52 2.73 17.81
CA CYS A 548 7.22 2.76 19.08
C CYS A 548 8.74 2.65 18.86
N ALA A 549 9.51 3.47 19.55
CA ALA A 549 10.97 3.44 19.50
C ALA A 549 11.58 3.01 20.84
N VAL A 550 12.48 2.02 20.79
CA VAL A 550 13.29 1.59 21.94
C VAL A 550 14.69 2.12 21.78
N LEU A 551 15.18 2.86 22.78
CA LEU A 551 16.44 3.60 22.73
C LEU A 551 17.42 3.11 23.80
N VAL A 552 18.66 2.92 23.37
CA VAL A 552 19.81 2.79 24.28
C VAL A 552 20.62 4.07 24.20
N GLU A 553 20.72 4.75 25.33
CA GLU A 553 21.42 6.04 25.42
C GLU A 553 22.60 6.01 26.38
N GLU A 554 23.62 6.83 26.09
CA GLU A 554 24.67 7.14 27.04
C GLU A 554 24.07 7.74 28.34
N LYS A 555 24.63 7.39 29.50
CA LYS A 555 24.07 7.77 30.79
C LYS A 555 23.79 9.27 30.95
N ARG A 556 24.62 10.13 30.38
CA ARG A 556 24.50 11.60 30.43
C ARG A 556 23.30 12.19 29.67
N TYR A 557 22.66 11.40 28.80
CA TYR A 557 21.54 11.87 27.99
C TYR A 557 20.19 11.23 28.36
N ARG A 558 20.14 10.37 29.34
CA ARG A 558 18.95 9.59 29.75
C ARG A 558 17.77 10.42 30.27
N ASP A 559 18.02 11.66 30.67
CA ASP A 559 16.96 12.55 31.18
C ASP A 559 16.19 13.29 30.07
N ARG A 560 16.52 13.05 28.78
CA ARG A 560 15.80 13.61 27.68
C ARG A 560 14.35 13.12 27.66
N ILE A 561 13.42 14.01 27.34
CA ILE A 561 11.99 13.69 27.24
C ILE A 561 11.62 13.37 25.78
N ASP A 562 10.49 12.72 25.55
CA ASP A 562 10.01 12.30 24.24
C ASP A 562 9.91 13.48 23.26
N LYS A 563 9.51 14.65 23.74
CA LYS A 563 9.47 15.88 22.94
C LYS A 563 10.80 16.21 22.27
N PHE A 564 11.93 15.94 22.94
CA PHE A 564 13.26 16.16 22.35
C PHE A 564 13.48 15.31 21.10
N TYR A 565 13.15 13.99 21.16
CA TYR A 565 13.31 13.11 19.99
C TYR A 565 12.37 13.48 18.87
N LYS A 566 11.11 13.79 19.21
CA LYS A 566 10.11 14.25 18.22
C LYS A 566 10.62 15.50 17.47
N GLU A 567 11.14 16.49 18.16
CA GLU A 567 11.67 17.71 17.53
C GLU A 567 12.95 17.47 16.71
N MET A 568 13.78 16.51 17.12
CA MET A 568 14.96 16.14 16.33
C MET A 568 14.59 15.42 15.06
N LEU A 569 13.65 14.45 15.15
CA LEU A 569 13.21 13.64 14.01
C LEU A 569 12.41 14.45 12.99
N LYS A 570 11.63 15.45 13.41
CA LYS A 570 10.88 16.34 12.52
C LYS A 570 11.75 17.11 11.51
N LYS A 571 13.05 17.18 11.73
CA LYS A 571 13.99 17.80 10.78
C LYS A 571 14.25 16.93 9.55
N ASP A 572 14.21 15.62 9.73
CA ASP A 572 14.59 14.62 8.72
C ASP A 572 13.40 13.81 8.18
N LEU A 573 12.39 13.59 9.02
CA LEU A 573 11.30 12.65 8.74
C LEU A 573 9.94 13.35 8.67
N PRO A 574 9.04 12.88 7.78
CA PRO A 574 7.64 13.30 7.75
C PRO A 574 6.93 12.98 9.08
N ILE A 575 5.86 13.71 9.39
CA ILE A 575 5.13 13.59 10.66
C ILE A 575 4.60 12.17 10.89
N TYR A 576 4.13 11.48 9.87
CA TYR A 576 3.59 10.12 9.96
C TYR A 576 4.65 9.05 10.29
N MET A 577 5.94 9.38 10.19
CA MET A 577 7.06 8.50 10.59
C MET A 577 7.60 8.78 12.00
N ILE A 578 7.06 9.78 12.70
CA ILE A 578 7.55 10.14 14.04
C ILE A 578 6.94 9.20 15.07
N PRO A 579 7.77 8.45 15.86
CA PRO A 579 7.26 7.59 16.91
C PRO A 579 6.40 8.33 17.95
N THR A 580 5.33 7.68 18.34
CA THR A 580 4.43 8.21 19.39
C THR A 580 4.98 7.94 20.79
N GLU A 581 5.67 6.80 20.98
CA GLU A 581 6.22 6.33 22.25
C GLU A 581 7.74 6.08 22.15
N TYR A 582 8.50 6.51 23.18
CA TYR A 582 9.94 6.30 23.28
C TYR A 582 10.28 5.55 24.58
N ILE A 583 10.80 4.34 24.44
CA ILE A 583 11.10 3.44 25.55
C ILE A 583 12.61 3.37 25.74
N LYS A 584 13.07 3.75 26.93
CA LYS A 584 14.51 3.73 27.24
C LYS A 584 14.91 2.43 27.92
N THR A 585 15.99 1.83 27.43
CA THR A 585 16.54 0.60 28.00
C THR A 585 18.07 0.67 28.12
N ASN A 586 18.64 -0.29 28.84
CA ASN A 586 20.10 -0.42 28.95
C ASN A 586 20.73 -1.18 27.79
N ALA A 587 19.98 -2.04 27.15
CA ALA A 587 20.38 -2.81 25.98
C ALA A 587 19.15 -3.31 25.24
N ILE A 588 19.25 -3.51 23.93
CA ILE A 588 18.21 -4.15 23.13
C ILE A 588 18.36 -5.66 23.31
N PRO A 589 17.32 -6.38 23.80
CA PRO A 589 17.39 -7.81 24.00
C PRO A 589 17.65 -8.56 22.67
N LEU A 590 18.56 -9.55 22.74
CA LEU A 590 18.85 -10.43 21.62
C LEU A 590 18.36 -11.86 21.92
N ASN A 591 18.00 -12.62 20.89
CA ASN A 591 17.70 -14.03 20.99
C ASN A 591 18.99 -14.87 20.98
N SER A 592 18.86 -16.21 21.10
CA SER A 592 20.00 -17.16 21.10
C SER A 592 20.87 -17.08 19.84
N ASN A 593 20.35 -16.55 18.75
CA ASN A 593 21.02 -16.42 17.45
C ASN A 593 21.63 -15.02 17.22
N GLY A 594 21.62 -14.16 18.24
CA GLY A 594 22.14 -12.79 18.15
C GLY A 594 21.24 -11.80 17.41
N LYS A 595 20.01 -12.19 17.03
CA LYS A 595 19.02 -11.29 16.43
C LYS A 595 18.19 -10.61 17.53
N LYS A 596 17.64 -9.41 17.22
CA LYS A 596 16.74 -8.66 18.11
C LYS A 596 15.54 -9.55 18.51
N ASP A 597 15.30 -9.67 19.82
CA ASP A 597 14.21 -10.49 20.37
C ASP A 597 12.98 -9.63 20.61
N ILE A 598 12.09 -9.56 19.60
CA ILE A 598 10.89 -8.72 19.63
C ILE A 598 10.01 -9.04 20.85
N HIS A 599 9.86 -10.30 21.23
CA HIS A 599 9.06 -10.70 22.39
C HIS A 599 9.61 -10.13 23.70
N LYS A 600 10.92 -10.22 23.91
CA LYS A 600 11.56 -9.65 25.08
C LYS A 600 11.54 -8.12 25.05
N ILE A 601 11.68 -7.52 23.86
CA ILE A 601 11.59 -6.08 23.67
C ILE A 601 10.20 -5.57 24.08
N LEU A 602 9.12 -6.23 23.66
CA LEU A 602 7.75 -5.88 24.07
C LEU A 602 7.55 -6.00 25.58
N ILE A 603 8.08 -7.04 26.22
CA ILE A 603 8.03 -7.18 27.69
C ILE A 603 8.80 -6.05 28.40
N VAL A 604 9.95 -5.65 27.86
CA VAL A 604 10.73 -4.51 28.39
C VAL A 604 9.96 -3.20 28.16
N ALA A 605 9.33 -3.05 27.01
CA ALA A 605 8.49 -1.92 26.68
C ALA A 605 7.33 -1.77 27.68
N GLU A 606 6.60 -2.85 27.94
CA GLU A 606 5.51 -2.87 28.92
C GLU A 606 5.97 -2.57 30.35
N LYS A 607 7.11 -3.12 30.77
CA LYS A 607 7.66 -2.88 32.12
C LYS A 607 8.17 -1.46 32.32
N ASN A 608 8.71 -0.84 31.27
CA ASN A 608 9.28 0.51 31.33
C ASN A 608 8.27 1.58 30.91
N ARG A 609 7.06 1.19 30.53
CA ARG A 609 5.97 2.11 30.25
C ARG A 609 5.72 2.97 31.49
N LYS A 610 6.09 4.24 31.41
CA LYS A 610 5.68 5.17 32.44
C LYS A 610 4.16 5.23 32.41
N PRO A 611 3.48 5.08 33.57
CA PRO A 611 2.04 5.30 33.56
C PRO A 611 1.79 6.72 33.03
N ILE A 612 0.99 6.82 32.00
CA ILE A 612 0.59 8.09 31.35
C ILE A 612 -0.10 9.03 32.35
N PHE A 613 -0.32 8.57 33.57
CA PHE A 613 -1.09 9.24 34.57
C PHE A 613 -0.21 9.93 35.64
N LYS A 614 0.05 11.21 35.45
CA LYS A 614 0.27 12.10 36.59
C LYS A 614 -1.09 12.36 37.24
N LYS A 615 -1.36 11.75 38.41
CA LYS A 615 -2.46 12.19 39.25
C LYS A 615 -2.23 13.67 39.62
N ASN A 616 -2.77 14.57 38.84
CA ASN A 616 -2.95 15.94 39.28
C ASN A 616 -4.25 15.98 40.12
N ASN A 617 -4.13 15.90 41.41
CA ASN A 617 -5.22 16.06 42.40
C ASN A 617 -5.73 17.53 42.48
N ASN A 618 -5.85 18.23 41.38
CA ASN A 618 -6.51 19.53 41.39
C ASN A 618 -7.94 19.35 40.86
N CYS A 619 -8.85 19.02 41.77
CA CYS A 619 -10.29 19.10 41.54
C CYS A 619 -10.69 20.59 41.32
N LYS A 620 -10.48 21.13 40.12
CA LYS A 620 -11.26 22.28 39.66
C LYS A 620 -12.60 21.72 39.21
N GLN A 621 -13.70 22.35 39.64
CA GLN A 621 -15.02 22.05 39.12
C GLN A 621 -14.98 22.29 37.57
N LEU A 622 -15.17 21.21 36.82
CA LEU A 622 -15.27 21.27 35.36
C LEU A 622 -16.57 22.00 34.97
N THR A 623 -16.52 22.77 33.92
CA THR A 623 -17.74 23.29 33.31
C THR A 623 -18.48 22.16 32.63
N GLN A 624 -19.78 22.29 32.42
CA GLN A 624 -20.60 21.30 31.71
C GLN A 624 -20.04 20.97 30.32
N LEU A 625 -19.53 21.98 29.60
CA LEU A 625 -18.90 21.81 28.31
C LEU A 625 -17.59 20.98 28.40
N GLN A 626 -16.76 21.24 29.42
CA GLN A 626 -15.53 20.47 29.65
C GLN A 626 -15.81 19.01 29.99
N GLU A 627 -16.87 18.71 30.74
CA GLU A 627 -17.29 17.35 31.03
C GLU A 627 -17.78 16.63 29.76
N GLN A 628 -18.56 17.30 28.92
CA GLN A 628 -18.99 16.76 27.62
C GLN A 628 -17.81 16.45 26.72
N LEU A 629 -16.86 17.38 26.58
CA LEU A 629 -15.65 17.18 25.79
C LEU A 629 -14.80 16.00 26.29
N LEU A 630 -14.60 15.91 27.61
CA LEU A 630 -13.86 14.80 28.20
C LEU A 630 -14.60 13.46 28.01
N THR A 631 -15.92 13.47 28.00
CA THR A 631 -16.71 12.26 27.72
C THR A 631 -16.47 11.78 26.30
N ILE A 632 -16.56 12.68 25.32
CA ILE A 632 -16.26 12.39 23.91
C ILE A 632 -14.81 11.85 23.76
N TRP A 633 -13.85 12.52 24.39
CA TRP A 633 -12.45 12.07 24.34
C TRP A 633 -12.26 10.68 24.94
N ARG A 634 -12.91 10.38 26.08
CA ARG A 634 -12.84 9.05 26.72
C ARG A 634 -13.44 7.96 25.84
N GLU A 635 -14.57 8.25 25.20
CA GLU A 635 -15.23 7.31 24.29
C GLU A 635 -14.40 7.01 23.05
N VAL A 636 -13.80 8.04 22.44
CA VAL A 636 -13.00 7.89 21.21
C VAL A 636 -11.63 7.30 21.50
N LEU A 637 -10.95 7.78 22.55
CA LEU A 637 -9.60 7.33 22.89
C LEU A 637 -9.60 6.02 23.71
N LYS A 638 -10.77 5.61 24.23
CA LYS A 638 -10.92 4.45 25.14
C LYS A 638 -10.01 4.54 26.38
N ILE A 639 -9.81 5.77 26.88
CA ILE A 639 -9.01 6.08 28.05
C ILE A 639 -9.94 6.65 29.12
N GLU A 640 -10.01 6.01 30.30
CA GLU A 640 -10.92 6.44 31.37
C GLU A 640 -10.50 7.75 32.05
N ASN A 641 -9.19 7.95 32.21
CA ASN A 641 -8.63 9.08 32.98
C ASN A 641 -7.93 10.07 32.05
N ILE A 642 -8.63 11.10 31.59
CA ILE A 642 -8.09 12.21 30.79
C ILE A 642 -8.26 13.50 31.57
N ASP A 643 -7.19 14.31 31.68
CA ASP A 643 -7.21 15.66 32.27
C ASP A 643 -7.48 16.70 31.18
N ILE A 644 -8.13 17.80 31.54
CA ILE A 644 -8.45 18.91 30.61
C ILE A 644 -7.22 19.61 30.02
N ASN A 645 -6.06 19.41 30.62
CA ASN A 645 -4.79 19.96 30.16
C ASN A 645 -3.93 18.94 29.42
N ASP A 646 -4.44 17.70 29.25
CA ASP A 646 -3.72 16.69 28.49
C ASP A 646 -3.66 17.09 27.01
N ASN A 647 -2.49 16.88 26.40
CA ASN A 647 -2.34 17.06 24.97
C ASN A 647 -2.85 15.79 24.27
N PHE A 648 -3.78 15.97 23.34
CA PHE A 648 -4.44 14.90 22.61
C PHE A 648 -3.46 13.86 22.03
N PHE A 649 -2.41 14.35 21.35
CA PHE A 649 -1.42 13.47 20.73
C PHE A 649 -0.44 12.84 21.76
N GLU A 650 -0.23 13.50 22.89
CA GLU A 650 0.64 12.97 23.97
C GLU A 650 -0.01 11.83 24.74
N ILE A 651 -1.36 11.81 24.81
CA ILE A 651 -2.11 10.73 25.45
C ILE A 651 -2.44 9.58 24.50
N GLY A 652 -1.91 9.60 23.27
CA GLY A 652 -2.05 8.54 22.30
C GLY A 652 -3.16 8.75 21.26
N GLY A 653 -3.72 9.95 21.17
CA GLY A 653 -4.66 10.30 20.11
C GLY A 653 -3.96 10.39 18.73
N ASN A 654 -4.61 9.88 17.70
CA ASN A 654 -4.15 9.96 16.31
C ASN A 654 -5.05 10.87 15.47
N SER A 655 -4.67 11.10 14.20
CA SER A 655 -5.42 11.99 13.30
C SER A 655 -6.85 11.54 13.05
N ILE A 656 -7.10 10.22 12.98
CA ILE A 656 -8.45 9.66 12.77
C ILE A 656 -9.32 9.94 13.99
N GLN A 657 -8.80 9.67 15.19
CA GLN A 657 -9.50 9.93 16.45
C GLN A 657 -9.74 11.42 16.68
N ALA A 658 -8.83 12.31 16.26
CA ALA A 658 -9.06 13.75 16.31
C ALA A 658 -10.28 14.16 15.46
N ILE A 659 -10.45 13.53 14.30
CA ILE A 659 -11.59 13.76 13.42
C ILE A 659 -12.88 13.19 14.02
N GLN A 660 -12.83 11.99 14.60
CA GLN A 660 -13.97 11.39 15.31
C GLN A 660 -14.46 12.31 16.45
N ILE A 661 -13.53 12.83 17.26
CA ILE A 661 -13.83 13.80 18.32
C ILE A 661 -14.47 15.06 17.72
N THR A 662 -13.87 15.62 16.68
CA THR A 662 -14.37 16.83 16.05
C THR A 662 -15.79 16.64 15.49
N ASN A 663 -16.06 15.47 14.92
CA ASN A 663 -17.39 15.13 14.41
C ASN A 663 -18.42 14.99 15.54
N GLN A 664 -18.07 14.31 16.63
CA GLN A 664 -18.92 14.20 17.81
C GLN A 664 -19.15 15.55 18.51
N MET A 665 -18.20 16.48 18.41
CA MET A 665 -18.34 17.86 18.93
C MET A 665 -19.27 18.74 18.08
N ARG A 666 -19.39 18.48 16.78
CA ARG A 666 -20.27 19.22 15.87
C ARG A 666 -21.75 18.79 15.97
N SER A 667 -22.00 17.62 16.55
CA SER A 667 -23.34 17.07 16.79
C SER A 667 -23.91 17.56 18.13
#